data_78c50e86a5e518034d28da1b52523d3c
#
_entry.id   78c50e86a5e518034d28da1b52523d3c
#
_cell.length_a   1.000
_cell.length_b   1.000
_cell.length_c   1.000
_cell.angle_alpha   90.00
_cell.angle_beta   90.00
_cell.angle_gamma   90.00
#
_symmetry.space_group_name_H-M   'P 1'
#
loop_
_entity.id
_entity.type
_entity.pdbx_description
1 polymer ?
#
loop_
_entity_poly.entity_id
_entity_poly.type
_entity_poly.pdbx_seq_one_letter_code
_entity_poly.pdbx_strand_id
1 'polypeptide(L)'
;GILQIASRLVPPANGKNAVFEYAIGGITDLVTTKNGEKYRASVRKGLAEAIEKCNDYDNKAFLLTQLAKCATKEDMPVFSKYLKDSKLSDLVIMLLTSIPGNDTELAYLVKNTDLPHLALAKMVTARNIQGVEDVLLGWTNDSDAKTLKEVYNALATVGTSKSVDVLADAAKKVNYGPDPTFATNAYAKLLESLENDTKTVQKGAKALVKSETSAVRCAGLNLLLKSSGKDGVKNVLSALKDDDIEYRNTALACGLEYCGEPIFTEVTNKFGKLSEPAQVDVMRWIGNNHAKAGEAVVLKYMASSDTTLAREAMLAASKIGGNTMLADLLKYVSGPNAKQAKAALLSFNGKINDGVVRFLNSSEDAKTLVPLLEIAGTRHIHEAYQRVAKLTGSSDASVSNAAFTALSGVASPDVYGDICAMLDKSSGESTAKLQKAACSALAGESAEVQFNRFNESMKNSSHPEYYYQLLAQAGSDKAIAVIEQGMKQSNTKEAASEAMLNVDNTDVLPILINMARSAQGEQKDKTIDRYLTLVDKAQVNAVRKYQLLRDALELNPSDAQVNKILSALRTTNTVQALNVAANYLGSSTCYRAAAEAVRGIISSNGALNGGADIKNALQKAVEAFSKDKANGDADAGYAIDDVNGLLSKTTATGFTLGSGTATLAAGSAPASLNKDYENFQITVDFKGSGKATATLRGVPVFTIDGSSFAFVGPKEAKALNAEGEWNTLEIKVVDDRIFTSINGTEIAANALLPDMAGLKAAPATGKVEVAVNEGEFQIRDLLINELPSTPVFKLSPEEEKEGFEVLFDGRSLEKWQGNKTNYTTENGEIIVTAAWGGSGNLYTNKKYR
;
A
#
# COMPACT_ATOMS: atom_id res chain seq x y z
N GLY A 1 0.36 16.93 43.19
CA GLY A 1 0.03 16.45 41.86
C GLY A 1 0.60 17.37 40.79
N ILE A 2 -0.25 17.88 39.91
CA ILE A 2 0.21 18.59 38.68
C ILE A 2 1.06 19.81 38.96
N LEU A 3 0.76 20.58 40.02
CA LEU A 3 1.56 21.72 40.45
C LEU A 3 3.00 21.31 40.82
N GLN A 4 3.18 20.17 41.46
CA GLN A 4 4.51 19.68 41.83
C GLN A 4 5.32 19.26 40.60
N ILE A 5 4.65 18.71 39.59
CA ILE A 5 5.31 18.34 38.31
C ILE A 5 5.68 19.62 37.56
N ALA A 6 4.75 20.57 37.45
CA ALA A 6 5.00 21.87 36.80
C ALA A 6 6.11 22.70 37.45
N SER A 7 6.27 22.61 38.78
CA SER A 7 7.36 23.29 39.46
C SER A 7 8.77 22.75 39.13
N ARG A 8 8.87 21.62 38.42
CA ARG A 8 10.14 21.06 37.96
C ARG A 8 10.52 21.50 36.57
N LEU A 9 9.64 22.23 35.86
CA LEU A 9 9.98 22.83 34.57
C LEU A 9 11.10 23.86 34.75
N VAL A 10 12.16 23.68 34.01
CA VAL A 10 13.26 24.64 33.93
C VAL A 10 13.19 25.45 32.64
N PRO A 11 13.84 26.62 32.54
CA PRO A 11 13.92 27.35 31.28
C PRO A 11 14.37 26.44 30.15
N PRO A 12 13.74 26.52 28.96
CA PRO A 12 13.94 25.57 27.90
C PRO A 12 15.37 25.62 27.41
N ALA A 13 16.08 24.58 27.71
CA ALA A 13 17.36 24.27 27.10
C ALA A 13 17.51 22.77 27.10
N ASN A 14 17.53 22.22 25.92
CA ASN A 14 18.06 20.87 25.68
C ASN A 14 17.18 19.68 26.12
N GLY A 15 15.87 19.74 25.97
CA GLY A 15 14.98 18.60 26.19
C GLY A 15 14.82 18.13 27.63
N LYS A 16 15.35 18.88 28.61
CA LYS A 16 15.26 18.55 30.05
C LYS A 16 13.82 18.52 30.58
N ASN A 17 12.91 19.21 29.92
CA ASN A 17 11.50 19.30 30.32
C ASN A 17 10.64 18.15 29.73
N ALA A 18 11.13 17.39 28.76
CA ALA A 18 10.33 16.43 27.98
C ALA A 18 9.53 15.45 28.85
N VAL A 19 10.11 14.91 29.92
CA VAL A 19 9.42 13.96 30.83
C VAL A 19 8.29 14.67 31.59
N PHE A 20 8.51 15.89 32.05
CA PHE A 20 7.50 16.67 32.81
C PHE A 20 6.40 17.17 31.89
N GLU A 21 6.74 17.62 30.70
CA GLU A 21 5.79 18.02 29.65
C GLU A 21 4.91 16.85 29.21
N TYR A 22 5.51 15.67 29.00
CA TYR A 22 4.78 14.44 28.69
C TYR A 22 3.82 14.05 29.82
N ALA A 23 4.27 14.11 31.08
CA ALA A 23 3.43 13.79 32.26
C ALA A 23 2.27 14.78 32.41
N ILE A 24 2.52 16.08 32.24
CA ILE A 24 1.46 17.12 32.30
C ILE A 24 0.49 16.93 31.13
N GLY A 25 0.97 16.70 29.92
CA GLY A 25 0.16 16.44 28.74
C GLY A 25 -0.74 15.21 28.90
N GLY A 26 -0.18 14.10 29.38
CA GLY A 26 -0.94 12.88 29.65
C GLY A 26 -2.03 13.05 30.72
N ILE A 27 -1.77 13.84 31.78
CA ILE A 27 -2.77 14.18 32.79
C ILE A 27 -3.89 15.03 32.18
N THR A 28 -3.55 16.05 31.37
CA THR A 28 -4.55 16.91 30.73
C THR A 28 -5.39 16.17 29.69
N ASP A 29 -4.79 15.28 28.94
CA ASP A 29 -5.51 14.44 27.98
C ASP A 29 -6.44 13.45 28.71
N LEU A 30 -5.99 12.84 29.81
CA LEU A 30 -6.81 11.93 30.62
C LEU A 30 -8.07 12.62 31.14
N VAL A 31 -7.96 13.83 31.66
CA VAL A 31 -9.12 14.52 32.28
C VAL A 31 -10.14 15.04 31.26
N THR A 32 -9.84 14.96 29.98
CA THR A 32 -10.82 15.19 28.89
C THR A 32 -11.61 13.95 28.54
N THR A 33 -11.22 12.77 29.05
CA THR A 33 -11.93 11.52 28.85
C THR A 33 -12.98 11.26 29.94
N LYS A 34 -13.96 10.37 29.63
CA LYS A 34 -14.97 9.93 30.62
C LYS A 34 -14.37 9.45 31.94
N ASN A 35 -13.24 8.74 31.90
CA ASN A 35 -12.62 8.15 33.09
C ASN A 35 -11.91 9.19 33.96
N GLY A 36 -11.42 10.26 33.35
CA GLY A 36 -10.68 11.34 34.03
C GLY A 36 -11.51 12.53 34.43
N GLU A 37 -12.75 12.67 33.96
CA GLU A 37 -13.64 13.83 34.16
C GLU A 37 -13.72 14.29 35.63
N LYS A 38 -13.80 13.33 36.57
CA LYS A 38 -13.86 13.63 38.02
C LYS A 38 -12.66 14.39 38.58
N TYR A 39 -11.51 14.37 37.87
CA TYR A 39 -10.29 15.07 38.29
C TYR A 39 -10.10 16.39 37.55
N ARG A 40 -10.92 16.70 36.53
CA ARG A 40 -10.74 17.86 35.65
C ARG A 40 -10.67 19.18 36.41
N ALA A 41 -11.56 19.40 37.37
CA ALA A 41 -11.56 20.62 38.18
C ALA A 41 -10.27 20.79 38.99
N SER A 42 -9.76 19.72 39.60
CA SER A 42 -8.52 19.74 40.38
C SER A 42 -7.30 20.00 39.49
N VAL A 43 -7.28 19.44 38.28
CA VAL A 43 -6.18 19.64 37.32
C VAL A 43 -6.19 21.06 36.80
N ARG A 44 -7.33 21.63 36.43
CA ARG A 44 -7.50 23.04 36.02
C ARG A 44 -6.96 23.98 37.08
N LYS A 45 -7.38 23.78 38.33
CA LYS A 45 -6.91 24.59 39.47
C LYS A 45 -5.38 24.50 39.63
N GLY A 46 -4.82 23.29 39.57
CA GLY A 46 -3.38 23.09 39.70
C GLY A 46 -2.57 23.71 38.58
N LEU A 47 -3.09 23.66 37.32
CA LEU A 47 -2.48 24.34 36.16
C LEU A 47 -2.54 25.88 36.34
N ALA A 48 -3.68 26.43 36.74
CA ALA A 48 -3.83 27.86 36.99
C ALA A 48 -2.82 28.36 38.01
N GLU A 49 -2.64 27.65 39.10
CA GLU A 49 -1.63 27.98 40.13
C GLU A 49 -0.19 27.88 39.59
N ALA A 50 0.06 26.88 38.74
CA ALA A 50 1.37 26.67 38.11
C ALA A 50 1.71 27.84 37.16
N ILE A 51 0.74 28.29 36.34
CA ILE A 51 0.88 29.41 35.41
C ILE A 51 1.24 30.71 36.16
N GLU A 52 0.59 30.96 37.31
CA GLU A 52 0.87 32.16 38.15
C GLU A 52 2.30 32.15 38.72
N LYS A 53 2.81 30.98 39.11
CA LYS A 53 4.15 30.82 39.68
C LYS A 53 5.27 30.70 38.64
N CYS A 54 4.91 30.45 37.36
CA CYS A 54 5.88 30.31 36.29
C CYS A 54 6.36 31.66 35.79
N ASN A 55 7.68 31.90 35.78
CA ASN A 55 8.26 33.13 35.27
C ASN A 55 8.81 33.03 33.85
N ASP A 56 9.09 31.81 33.39
CA ASP A 56 9.59 31.55 32.04
C ASP A 56 8.47 31.59 31.02
N TYR A 57 8.68 32.30 29.91
CA TYR A 57 7.64 32.50 28.89
C TYR A 57 7.26 31.22 28.18
N ASP A 58 8.22 30.38 27.82
CA ASP A 58 7.95 29.18 27.02
C ASP A 58 7.22 28.11 27.87
N ASN A 59 7.68 27.94 29.11
CA ASN A 59 7.00 27.06 30.06
C ASN A 59 5.59 27.59 30.40
N LYS A 60 5.41 28.92 30.51
CA LYS A 60 4.10 29.53 30.72
C LYS A 60 3.18 29.32 29.53
N ALA A 61 3.68 29.49 28.30
CA ALA A 61 2.95 29.20 27.06
C ALA A 61 2.50 27.73 26.98
N PHE A 62 3.40 26.81 27.33
CA PHE A 62 3.08 25.40 27.43
C PHE A 62 1.97 25.14 28.45
N LEU A 63 2.08 25.68 29.68
CA LEU A 63 1.07 25.45 30.73
C LEU A 63 -0.29 26.05 30.35
N LEU A 64 -0.32 27.25 29.75
CA LEU A 64 -1.54 27.87 29.21
C LEU A 64 -2.19 26.95 28.14
N THR A 65 -1.38 26.38 27.26
CA THR A 65 -1.86 25.44 26.24
C THR A 65 -2.45 24.18 26.87
N GLN A 66 -1.81 23.63 27.92
CA GLN A 66 -2.35 22.48 28.63
C GLN A 66 -3.66 22.81 29.38
N LEU A 67 -3.73 24.00 30.00
CA LEU A 67 -4.97 24.45 30.65
C LEU A 67 -6.11 24.57 29.62
N ALA A 68 -5.85 25.16 28.45
CA ALA A 68 -6.89 25.34 27.41
C ALA A 68 -7.53 24.01 26.94
N LYS A 69 -6.77 22.91 26.89
CA LYS A 69 -7.28 21.58 26.55
C LYS A 69 -8.42 21.10 27.45
N CYS A 70 -8.35 21.45 28.74
CA CYS A 70 -9.33 21.02 29.73
C CYS A 70 -10.15 22.18 30.34
N ALA A 71 -9.95 23.41 29.89
CA ALA A 71 -10.59 24.61 30.42
C ALA A 71 -12.10 24.64 30.19
N THR A 72 -12.75 25.47 30.98
CA THR A 72 -14.12 25.91 30.82
C THR A 72 -14.15 27.43 30.84
N LYS A 73 -15.30 28.06 30.57
CA LYS A 73 -15.44 29.52 30.64
C LYS A 73 -15.03 30.11 31.99
N GLU A 74 -15.08 29.35 33.07
CA GLU A 74 -14.67 29.80 34.42
C GLU A 74 -13.16 30.09 34.54
N ASP A 75 -12.35 29.52 33.64
CA ASP A 75 -10.89 29.71 33.59
C ASP A 75 -10.46 30.93 32.78
N MET A 76 -11.37 31.60 32.13
CA MET A 76 -11.06 32.82 31.32
C MET A 76 -10.28 33.88 32.07
N PRO A 77 -10.51 34.15 33.36
CA PRO A 77 -9.72 35.09 34.13
C PRO A 77 -8.22 34.77 34.21
N VAL A 78 -7.85 33.47 34.11
CA VAL A 78 -6.45 33.07 34.10
C VAL A 78 -5.78 33.52 32.81
N PHE A 79 -6.44 33.30 31.67
CA PHE A 79 -5.96 33.69 30.35
C PHE A 79 -5.97 35.24 30.18
N SER A 80 -7.01 35.91 30.67
CA SER A 80 -7.21 37.33 30.49
C SER A 80 -6.07 38.18 31.07
N LYS A 81 -5.34 37.67 32.08
CA LYS A 81 -4.15 38.34 32.67
C LYS A 81 -3.04 38.57 31.63
N TYR A 82 -2.97 37.77 30.57
CA TYR A 82 -1.91 37.79 29.57
C TYR A 82 -2.35 38.36 28.22
N LEU A 83 -3.58 38.86 28.10
CA LEU A 83 -4.09 39.43 26.84
C LEU A 83 -3.28 40.68 26.36
N LYS A 84 -2.67 41.42 27.28
CA LYS A 84 -1.84 42.57 26.96
C LYS A 84 -0.33 42.28 27.05
N ASP A 85 0.06 41.02 27.24
CA ASP A 85 1.46 40.63 27.29
C ASP A 85 1.99 40.54 25.84
N SER A 86 3.09 41.24 25.54
CA SER A 86 3.63 41.36 24.18
C SER A 86 4.07 40.05 23.54
N LYS A 87 4.31 38.98 24.31
CA LYS A 87 4.74 37.67 23.83
C LYS A 87 3.62 36.60 23.88
N LEU A 88 2.65 36.76 24.77
CA LEU A 88 1.62 35.76 25.00
C LEU A 88 0.23 36.12 24.46
N SER A 89 0.01 37.42 24.11
CA SER A 89 -1.31 37.89 23.69
C SER A 89 -1.93 37.08 22.56
N ASP A 90 -1.21 36.89 21.47
CA ASP A 90 -1.71 36.13 20.31
C ASP A 90 -2.02 34.67 20.65
N LEU A 91 -1.12 34.04 21.40
CA LEU A 91 -1.34 32.66 21.89
C LEU A 91 -2.60 32.57 22.76
N VAL A 92 -2.75 33.51 23.70
CA VAL A 92 -3.89 33.51 24.63
C VAL A 92 -5.21 33.74 23.90
N ILE A 93 -5.27 34.62 22.93
CA ILE A 93 -6.48 34.83 22.10
C ILE A 93 -6.81 33.54 21.34
N MET A 94 -5.80 32.89 20.76
CA MET A 94 -5.98 31.59 20.08
C MET A 94 -6.51 30.52 21.06
N LEU A 95 -5.96 30.41 22.27
CA LEU A 95 -6.38 29.44 23.29
C LEU A 95 -7.82 29.71 23.77
N LEU A 96 -8.16 31.00 24.03
CA LEU A 96 -9.54 31.38 24.37
C LEU A 96 -10.54 30.98 23.27
N THR A 97 -10.12 31.01 22.01
CA THR A 97 -10.93 30.59 20.87
C THR A 97 -11.31 29.08 20.97
N SER A 98 -10.48 28.26 21.62
CA SER A 98 -10.74 26.82 21.78
C SER A 98 -11.69 26.46 22.94
N ILE A 99 -11.92 27.38 23.89
CA ILE A 99 -12.73 27.14 25.07
C ILE A 99 -14.23 27.20 24.70
N PRO A 100 -15.04 26.16 24.96
CA PRO A 100 -16.45 26.18 24.63
C PRO A 100 -17.29 27.07 25.55
N GLY A 101 -18.39 27.60 25.02
CA GLY A 101 -19.44 28.30 25.79
C GLY A 101 -19.06 29.70 26.30
N ASN A 102 -18.06 30.36 25.67
CA ASN A 102 -17.58 31.67 26.03
C ASN A 102 -17.80 32.75 24.93
N ASP A 103 -18.74 32.53 24.00
CA ASP A 103 -18.91 33.42 22.83
C ASP A 103 -19.28 34.86 23.21
N THR A 104 -20.02 35.06 24.28
CA THR A 104 -20.34 36.40 24.80
C THR A 104 -19.08 37.14 25.28
N GLU A 105 -18.22 36.47 26.01
CA GLU A 105 -16.96 36.98 26.51
C GLU A 105 -15.99 37.25 25.38
N LEU A 106 -15.94 36.38 24.36
CA LEU A 106 -15.13 36.59 23.15
C LEU A 106 -15.62 37.82 22.36
N ALA A 107 -16.94 38.00 22.22
CA ALA A 107 -17.50 39.20 21.61
C ALA A 107 -17.12 40.49 22.37
N TYR A 108 -17.06 40.42 23.72
CA TYR A 108 -16.57 41.51 24.53
C TYR A 108 -15.09 41.83 24.29
N LEU A 109 -14.26 40.81 24.14
CA LEU A 109 -12.82 40.99 23.82
C LEU A 109 -12.63 41.71 22.47
N VAL A 110 -13.42 41.33 21.44
CA VAL A 110 -13.37 41.99 20.12
C VAL A 110 -13.65 43.52 20.22
N LYS A 111 -14.50 43.91 21.15
CA LYS A 111 -14.83 45.34 21.37
C LYS A 111 -13.73 46.10 22.11
N ASN A 112 -12.68 45.45 22.57
CA ASN A 112 -11.52 46.05 23.23
C ASN A 112 -10.44 46.38 22.18
N THR A 113 -10.34 47.66 21.77
CA THR A 113 -9.43 48.11 20.72
C THR A 113 -7.94 48.12 21.07
N ASP A 114 -7.59 47.90 22.33
CA ASP A 114 -6.20 47.77 22.77
C ASP A 114 -5.54 46.41 22.53
N LEU A 115 -6.31 45.42 21.99
CA LEU A 115 -5.81 44.08 21.70
C LEU A 115 -5.45 43.91 20.23
N PRO A 116 -4.59 42.94 19.87
CA PRO A 116 -4.16 42.70 18.48
C PRO A 116 -5.31 42.37 17.56
N HIS A 117 -5.61 43.23 16.58
CA HIS A 117 -6.72 43.06 15.62
C HIS A 117 -6.60 41.79 14.80
N LEU A 118 -5.38 41.41 14.38
CA LEU A 118 -5.10 40.20 13.61
C LEU A 118 -5.64 38.93 14.33
N ALA A 119 -5.28 38.79 15.62
CA ALA A 119 -5.67 37.64 16.42
C ALA A 119 -7.17 37.62 16.72
N LEU A 120 -7.74 38.79 17.02
CA LEU A 120 -9.19 38.96 17.26
C LEU A 120 -10.01 38.66 16.00
N ALA A 121 -9.60 39.11 14.83
CA ALA A 121 -10.29 38.82 13.57
C ALA A 121 -10.27 37.33 13.22
N LYS A 122 -9.15 36.64 13.45
CA LYS A 122 -9.06 35.16 13.34
C LYS A 122 -10.04 34.48 14.30
N MET A 123 -10.12 34.94 15.54
CA MET A 123 -11.05 34.41 16.54
C MET A 123 -12.50 34.58 16.10
N VAL A 124 -12.88 35.77 15.58
CA VAL A 124 -14.23 36.02 15.06
C VAL A 124 -14.60 35.02 13.95
N THR A 125 -13.68 34.84 13.01
CA THR A 125 -13.88 33.88 11.91
C THR A 125 -14.04 32.45 12.42
N ALA A 126 -13.14 32.01 13.30
CA ALA A 126 -13.10 30.64 13.80
C ALA A 126 -14.35 30.26 14.64
N ARG A 127 -14.88 31.21 15.39
CA ARG A 127 -16.03 30.99 16.29
C ARG A 127 -17.35 31.60 15.76
N ASN A 128 -17.34 32.23 14.60
CA ASN A 128 -18.51 32.89 14.04
C ASN A 128 -19.16 33.89 15.05
N ILE A 129 -18.34 34.73 15.68
CA ILE A 129 -18.77 35.63 16.76
C ILE A 129 -19.66 36.74 16.21
N GLN A 130 -20.93 36.71 16.57
CA GLN A 130 -21.96 37.67 16.11
C GLN A 130 -21.92 38.98 16.90
N GLY A 131 -22.46 40.07 16.29
CA GLY A 131 -22.66 41.40 16.94
C GLY A 131 -21.39 42.23 17.12
N VAL A 132 -20.35 41.91 16.31
CA VAL A 132 -19.06 42.66 16.30
C VAL A 132 -18.76 43.35 14.96
N GLU A 133 -19.70 43.32 14.01
CA GLU A 133 -19.53 43.83 12.64
C GLU A 133 -19.06 45.32 12.64
N ASP A 134 -19.68 46.21 13.42
CA ASP A 134 -19.34 47.62 13.46
C ASP A 134 -17.89 47.86 13.94
N VAL A 135 -17.37 46.99 14.82
CA VAL A 135 -15.97 47.03 15.28
C VAL A 135 -15.03 46.62 14.15
N LEU A 136 -15.35 45.49 13.47
CA LEU A 136 -14.57 45.00 12.34
C LEU A 136 -14.52 46.03 11.20
N LEU A 137 -15.63 46.71 10.92
CA LEU A 137 -15.69 47.81 9.95
C LEU A 137 -14.71 48.93 10.30
N GLY A 138 -14.54 49.29 11.61
CA GLY A 138 -13.54 50.26 12.07
C GLY A 138 -12.08 49.82 11.79
N TRP A 139 -11.82 48.51 11.71
CA TRP A 139 -10.46 47.97 11.47
C TRP A 139 -10.12 47.87 9.98
N THR A 140 -11.02 48.14 9.07
CA THR A 140 -10.76 48.11 7.62
C THR A 140 -9.82 49.22 7.12
N ASN A 141 -9.42 50.14 7.98
CA ASN A 141 -8.42 51.16 7.73
C ASN A 141 -7.00 50.75 8.18
N ASP A 142 -6.79 49.56 8.63
CA ASP A 142 -5.47 49.06 9.03
C ASP A 142 -4.50 49.07 7.82
N SER A 143 -3.22 49.31 8.09
CA SER A 143 -2.18 49.38 7.06
C SER A 143 -1.51 48.02 6.79
N ASP A 144 -1.67 47.04 7.71
CA ASP A 144 -1.07 45.73 7.56
C ASP A 144 -1.97 44.79 6.74
N ALA A 145 -1.45 44.34 5.62
CA ALA A 145 -2.19 43.45 4.70
C ALA A 145 -2.61 42.13 5.35
N LYS A 146 -1.84 41.59 6.31
CA LYS A 146 -2.19 40.36 7.03
C LYS A 146 -3.38 40.58 7.96
N THR A 147 -3.39 41.73 8.65
CA THR A 147 -4.53 42.12 9.50
C THR A 147 -5.77 42.36 8.65
N LEU A 148 -5.65 43.12 7.54
CA LEU A 148 -6.78 43.33 6.61
C LEU A 148 -7.36 42.02 6.07
N LYS A 149 -6.51 41.06 5.71
CA LYS A 149 -6.96 39.75 5.25
C LYS A 149 -7.90 39.08 6.26
N GLU A 150 -7.50 39.08 7.54
CA GLU A 150 -8.32 38.40 8.57
C GLU A 150 -9.57 39.24 8.93
N VAL A 151 -9.48 40.57 8.88
CA VAL A 151 -10.63 41.47 9.07
C VAL A 151 -11.66 41.26 7.95
N TYR A 152 -11.22 41.21 6.69
CA TYR A 152 -12.14 40.95 5.56
C TYR A 152 -12.74 39.54 5.63
N ASN A 153 -11.96 38.55 6.03
CA ASN A 153 -12.49 37.19 6.22
C ASN A 153 -13.52 37.12 7.39
N ALA A 154 -13.27 37.87 8.47
CA ALA A 154 -14.23 37.97 9.56
C ALA A 154 -15.52 38.70 9.11
N LEU A 155 -15.43 39.82 8.37
CA LEU A 155 -16.59 40.48 7.78
C LEU A 155 -17.33 39.59 6.78
N ALA A 156 -16.61 38.77 5.99
CA ALA A 156 -17.24 37.81 5.11
C ALA A 156 -17.96 36.68 5.86
N THR A 157 -17.62 36.45 7.13
CA THR A 157 -18.21 35.38 7.95
C THR A 157 -19.39 35.85 8.79
N VAL A 158 -19.28 37.03 9.41
CA VAL A 158 -20.31 37.55 10.35
C VAL A 158 -20.99 38.83 9.87
N GLY A 159 -20.55 39.37 8.72
CA GLY A 159 -21.08 40.64 8.17
C GLY A 159 -22.49 40.47 7.62
N THR A 160 -23.15 41.61 7.56
CA THR A 160 -24.47 41.82 6.97
C THR A 160 -24.36 42.69 5.71
N SER A 161 -25.49 43.16 5.21
CA SER A 161 -25.55 44.16 4.12
C SER A 161 -24.73 45.43 4.39
N LYS A 162 -24.42 45.74 5.66
CA LYS A 162 -23.57 46.91 6.05
C LYS A 162 -22.13 46.73 5.54
N SER A 163 -21.60 45.50 5.54
CA SER A 163 -20.23 45.18 5.11
C SER A 163 -20.07 45.15 3.59
N VAL A 164 -21.15 45.09 2.83
CA VAL A 164 -21.13 44.91 1.37
C VAL A 164 -20.38 46.02 0.66
N ASP A 165 -20.69 47.28 0.95
CA ASP A 165 -20.08 48.41 0.26
C ASP A 165 -18.58 48.54 0.58
N VAL A 166 -18.18 48.23 1.82
CA VAL A 166 -16.76 48.26 2.25
C VAL A 166 -15.96 47.18 1.54
N LEU A 167 -16.46 45.95 1.50
CA LEU A 167 -15.78 44.86 0.79
C LEU A 167 -15.84 45.03 -0.73
N ALA A 168 -16.92 45.60 -1.27
CA ALA A 168 -17.05 45.91 -2.69
C ALA A 168 -15.99 46.96 -3.11
N ASP A 169 -15.80 48.02 -2.29
CA ASP A 169 -14.81 49.05 -2.55
C ASP A 169 -13.39 48.50 -2.43
N ALA A 170 -13.12 47.65 -1.44
CA ALA A 170 -11.84 46.95 -1.31
C ALA A 170 -11.54 46.05 -2.53
N ALA A 171 -12.49 45.23 -2.97
CA ALA A 171 -12.37 44.38 -4.15
C ALA A 171 -12.20 45.18 -5.45
N LYS A 172 -12.91 46.30 -5.58
CA LYS A 172 -12.79 47.22 -6.72
C LYS A 172 -11.41 47.87 -6.82
N LYS A 173 -10.78 48.25 -5.70
CA LYS A 173 -9.43 48.82 -5.68
C LYS A 173 -8.38 47.88 -6.28
N VAL A 174 -8.59 46.60 -6.21
CA VAL A 174 -7.72 45.53 -6.80
C VAL A 174 -8.31 44.99 -8.11
N ASN A 175 -9.20 45.69 -8.76
CA ASN A 175 -9.88 45.32 -10.01
C ASN A 175 -10.50 43.92 -9.96
N TYR A 176 -11.04 43.52 -8.83
CA TYR A 176 -11.58 42.19 -8.54
C TYR A 176 -10.58 41.06 -8.85
N GLY A 177 -9.29 41.34 -8.70
CA GLY A 177 -8.20 40.39 -8.87
C GLY A 177 -7.72 39.77 -7.54
N PRO A 178 -6.71 38.89 -7.63
CA PRO A 178 -6.03 38.36 -6.45
C PRO A 178 -5.17 39.45 -5.78
N ASP A 179 -5.20 39.50 -4.46
CA ASP A 179 -4.42 40.47 -3.67
C ASP A 179 -4.05 39.88 -2.30
N PRO A 180 -3.02 40.46 -1.61
CA PRO A 180 -2.59 39.97 -0.29
C PRO A 180 -3.65 40.06 0.81
N THR A 181 -4.67 40.91 0.65
CA THR A 181 -5.74 41.11 1.63
C THR A 181 -6.94 40.19 1.37
N PHE A 182 -6.96 39.45 0.26
CA PHE A 182 -8.08 38.60 -0.16
C PHE A 182 -9.42 39.33 -0.24
N ALA A 183 -9.41 40.63 -0.56
CA ALA A 183 -10.60 41.46 -0.59
C ALA A 183 -11.68 40.94 -1.53
N THR A 184 -11.31 40.49 -2.75
CA THR A 184 -12.25 39.92 -3.73
C THR A 184 -12.88 38.64 -3.22
N ASN A 185 -12.12 37.75 -2.59
CA ASN A 185 -12.62 36.52 -2.03
C ASN A 185 -13.60 36.76 -0.86
N ALA A 186 -13.27 37.70 0.01
CA ALA A 186 -14.13 38.08 1.13
C ALA A 186 -15.44 38.68 0.64
N TYR A 187 -15.38 39.52 -0.40
CA TYR A 187 -16.57 40.09 -1.03
C TYR A 187 -17.48 39.01 -1.62
N ALA A 188 -16.92 38.09 -2.40
CA ALA A 188 -17.68 36.98 -2.98
C ALA A 188 -18.33 36.11 -1.91
N LYS A 189 -17.58 35.77 -0.83
CA LYS A 189 -18.07 34.96 0.31
C LYS A 189 -19.20 35.67 1.07
N LEU A 190 -19.10 36.99 1.27
CA LEU A 190 -20.19 37.75 1.89
C LEU A 190 -21.45 37.73 1.03
N LEU A 191 -21.32 37.92 -0.28
CA LEU A 191 -22.47 37.87 -1.20
C LEU A 191 -23.15 36.49 -1.16
N GLU A 192 -22.38 35.43 -1.02
CA GLU A 192 -22.90 34.06 -0.89
C GLU A 192 -23.73 33.88 0.39
N SER A 193 -23.31 34.49 1.49
CA SER A 193 -24.02 34.44 2.77
C SER A 193 -25.32 35.27 2.79
N LEU A 194 -25.44 36.22 1.87
CA LEU A 194 -26.60 37.10 1.75
C LEU A 194 -27.66 36.59 0.76
N GLU A 195 -27.81 35.30 0.56
CA GLU A 195 -28.69 34.69 -0.45
C GLU A 195 -30.14 35.17 -0.44
N ASN A 196 -30.65 35.64 0.70
CA ASN A 196 -32.00 36.22 0.82
C ASN A 196 -32.12 37.69 0.29
N ASP A 197 -31.00 38.38 0.11
CA ASP A 197 -30.98 39.72 -0.49
C ASP A 197 -30.57 39.64 -1.97
N THR A 198 -31.46 39.08 -2.78
CA THR A 198 -31.29 38.86 -4.22
C THR A 198 -30.77 40.08 -4.99
N LYS A 199 -31.23 41.30 -4.64
CA LYS A 199 -30.81 42.53 -5.34
C LYS A 199 -29.33 42.84 -5.09
N THR A 200 -28.90 42.76 -3.84
CA THR A 200 -27.52 43.02 -3.45
C THR A 200 -26.61 41.96 -4.05
N VAL A 201 -26.96 40.64 -3.96
CA VAL A 201 -26.21 39.55 -4.56
C VAL A 201 -26.05 39.71 -6.07
N GLN A 202 -27.14 40.01 -6.82
CA GLN A 202 -27.05 40.19 -8.27
C GLN A 202 -26.23 41.43 -8.67
N LYS A 203 -26.30 42.54 -7.91
CA LYS A 203 -25.45 43.70 -8.15
C LYS A 203 -23.97 43.35 -8.00
N GLY A 204 -23.63 42.67 -6.93
CA GLY A 204 -22.25 42.24 -6.65
C GLY A 204 -21.74 41.19 -7.64
N ALA A 205 -22.56 40.19 -7.93
CA ALA A 205 -22.24 39.17 -8.91
C ALA A 205 -21.94 39.74 -10.31
N LYS A 206 -22.74 40.71 -10.77
CA LYS A 206 -22.49 41.45 -12.03
C LYS A 206 -21.19 42.25 -12.04
N ALA A 207 -20.66 42.64 -10.88
CA ALA A 207 -19.34 43.25 -10.79
C ALA A 207 -18.25 42.18 -10.89
N LEU A 208 -18.37 41.06 -10.20
CA LEU A 208 -17.40 39.97 -10.20
C LEU A 208 -17.26 39.31 -11.60
N VAL A 209 -18.33 39.15 -12.38
CA VAL A 209 -18.24 38.60 -13.75
C VAL A 209 -17.46 39.49 -14.73
N LYS A 210 -17.12 40.71 -14.38
CA LYS A 210 -16.29 41.62 -15.16
C LYS A 210 -14.81 41.55 -14.83
N SER A 211 -14.42 40.75 -13.84
CA SER A 211 -13.01 40.54 -13.46
C SER A 211 -12.22 39.97 -14.64
N GLU A 212 -10.92 40.25 -14.69
CA GLU A 212 -9.98 39.63 -15.63
C GLU A 212 -9.59 38.22 -15.18
N THR A 213 -9.85 37.86 -13.92
CA THR A 213 -9.52 36.56 -13.35
C THR A 213 -10.65 35.57 -13.58
N SER A 214 -10.39 34.46 -14.33
CA SER A 214 -11.37 33.43 -14.67
C SER A 214 -12.12 32.90 -13.45
N ALA A 215 -11.40 32.52 -12.39
CA ALA A 215 -12.00 31.99 -11.16
C ALA A 215 -12.99 32.96 -10.49
N VAL A 216 -12.68 34.26 -10.50
CA VAL A 216 -13.56 35.30 -9.94
C VAL A 216 -14.81 35.49 -10.82
N ARG A 217 -14.64 35.48 -12.15
CA ARG A 217 -15.75 35.47 -13.10
C ARG A 217 -16.70 34.30 -12.89
N CYS A 218 -16.13 33.10 -12.72
CA CYS A 218 -16.89 31.87 -12.43
C CYS A 218 -17.67 31.98 -11.10
N ALA A 219 -17.03 32.46 -10.04
CA ALA A 219 -17.71 32.70 -8.76
C ALA A 219 -18.86 33.73 -8.92
N GLY A 220 -18.61 34.82 -9.64
CA GLY A 220 -19.64 35.80 -9.93
C GLY A 220 -20.80 35.24 -10.74
N LEU A 221 -20.53 34.39 -11.74
CA LEU A 221 -21.56 33.74 -12.54
C LEU A 221 -22.40 32.76 -11.72
N ASN A 222 -21.74 31.98 -10.85
CA ASN A 222 -22.43 31.07 -9.92
C ASN A 222 -23.43 31.85 -9.03
N LEU A 223 -22.98 32.91 -8.37
CA LEU A 223 -23.84 33.79 -7.56
C LEU A 223 -25.01 34.39 -8.38
N LEU A 224 -24.71 34.80 -9.60
CA LEU A 224 -25.72 35.39 -10.50
C LEU A 224 -26.78 34.37 -10.90
N LEU A 225 -26.36 33.13 -11.22
CA LEU A 225 -27.27 32.07 -11.62
C LEU A 225 -28.05 31.53 -10.41
N LYS A 226 -27.40 31.32 -9.25
CA LYS A 226 -28.05 30.92 -8.00
C LYS A 226 -29.15 31.92 -7.62
N SER A 227 -28.85 33.23 -7.64
CA SER A 227 -29.80 34.28 -7.26
C SER A 227 -30.91 34.54 -8.32
N SER A 228 -30.69 34.11 -9.57
CA SER A 228 -31.67 34.26 -10.65
C SER A 228 -32.57 33.04 -10.80
N GLY A 229 -32.15 31.87 -10.35
CA GLY A 229 -32.88 30.62 -10.51
C GLY A 229 -33.25 30.37 -11.98
N LYS A 230 -34.51 30.03 -12.23
CA LYS A 230 -35.01 29.72 -13.58
C LYS A 230 -34.90 30.89 -14.58
N ASP A 231 -34.84 32.13 -14.11
CA ASP A 231 -34.70 33.31 -14.96
C ASP A 231 -33.24 33.53 -15.43
N GLY A 232 -32.30 32.72 -14.92
CA GLY A 232 -30.89 32.75 -15.23
C GLY A 232 -30.50 32.30 -16.65
N VAL A 233 -31.38 31.67 -17.42
CA VAL A 233 -31.16 31.16 -18.79
C VAL A 233 -30.42 32.15 -19.69
N LYS A 234 -30.80 33.42 -19.64
CA LYS A 234 -30.16 34.49 -20.45
C LYS A 234 -28.69 34.67 -20.10
N ASN A 235 -28.33 34.52 -18.82
CA ASN A 235 -26.95 34.63 -18.35
C ASN A 235 -26.14 33.43 -18.83
N VAL A 236 -26.68 32.20 -18.78
CA VAL A 236 -26.07 31.01 -19.36
C VAL A 236 -25.78 31.20 -20.84
N LEU A 237 -26.79 31.56 -21.64
CA LEU A 237 -26.64 31.75 -23.09
C LEU A 237 -25.66 32.88 -23.45
N SER A 238 -25.52 33.89 -22.60
CA SER A 238 -24.51 34.95 -22.77
C SER A 238 -23.10 34.45 -22.45
N ALA A 239 -22.93 33.70 -21.36
CA ALA A 239 -21.64 33.11 -20.93
C ALA A 239 -21.10 32.07 -21.92
N LEU A 240 -21.93 31.35 -22.65
CA LEU A 240 -21.54 30.42 -23.69
C LEU A 240 -20.87 31.10 -24.91
N LYS A 241 -20.93 32.42 -25.03
CA LYS A 241 -20.25 33.18 -26.11
C LYS A 241 -18.83 33.62 -25.71
N ASP A 242 -18.41 33.37 -24.50
CA ASP A 242 -17.13 33.77 -23.96
C ASP A 242 -16.00 32.85 -24.45
N ASP A 243 -14.78 33.36 -24.58
CA ASP A 243 -13.63 32.59 -25.01
C ASP A 243 -13.04 31.73 -23.88
N ASP A 244 -13.34 32.05 -22.62
CA ASP A 244 -12.88 31.32 -21.44
C ASP A 244 -13.65 30.01 -21.25
N ILE A 245 -12.94 28.90 -21.37
CA ILE A 245 -13.51 27.55 -21.23
C ILE A 245 -14.05 27.27 -19.82
N GLU A 246 -13.37 27.76 -18.76
CA GLU A 246 -13.81 27.56 -17.38
C GLU A 246 -15.11 28.32 -17.12
N TYR A 247 -15.22 29.51 -17.67
CA TYR A 247 -16.41 30.33 -17.54
C TYR A 247 -17.62 29.71 -18.28
N ARG A 248 -17.41 29.18 -19.51
CA ARG A 248 -18.46 28.45 -20.25
C ARG A 248 -18.90 27.19 -19.53
N ASN A 249 -17.96 26.41 -19.01
CA ASN A 249 -18.26 25.18 -18.28
C ASN A 249 -18.98 25.46 -16.95
N THR A 250 -18.62 26.54 -16.25
CA THR A 250 -19.35 27.02 -15.08
C THR A 250 -20.78 27.40 -15.45
N ALA A 251 -21.01 28.07 -16.59
CA ALA A 251 -22.36 28.42 -17.06
C ALA A 251 -23.19 27.18 -17.31
N LEU A 252 -22.65 26.12 -17.90
CA LEU A 252 -23.35 24.86 -18.17
C LEU A 252 -23.68 24.11 -16.87
N ALA A 253 -22.74 24.01 -15.94
CA ALA A 253 -22.92 23.34 -14.66
C ALA A 253 -23.94 24.06 -13.78
N CYS A 254 -23.75 25.34 -13.52
CA CYS A 254 -24.66 26.16 -12.72
C CYS A 254 -25.99 26.37 -13.41
N GLY A 255 -26.00 26.42 -14.76
CA GLY A 255 -27.25 26.49 -15.54
C GLY A 255 -28.16 25.28 -15.32
N LEU A 256 -27.56 24.07 -15.29
CA LEU A 256 -28.31 22.86 -14.97
C LEU A 256 -28.80 22.87 -13.51
N GLU A 257 -27.92 23.24 -12.58
CA GLU A 257 -28.20 23.24 -11.15
C GLU A 257 -29.37 24.20 -10.79
N TYR A 258 -29.31 25.42 -11.32
CA TYR A 258 -30.26 26.49 -10.88
C TYR A 258 -31.44 26.75 -11.84
N CYS A 259 -31.22 26.57 -13.16
CA CYS A 259 -32.34 26.69 -14.13
C CYS A 259 -33.08 25.37 -14.34
N GLY A 260 -32.48 24.22 -14.00
CA GLY A 260 -33.05 22.87 -14.14
C GLY A 260 -33.01 22.35 -15.60
N GLU A 261 -33.57 21.17 -15.82
CA GLU A 261 -33.54 20.45 -17.11
C GLU A 261 -33.97 21.24 -18.35
N PRO A 262 -34.96 22.20 -18.28
CA PRO A 262 -35.35 22.99 -19.45
C PRO A 262 -34.17 23.72 -20.11
N ILE A 263 -33.06 23.96 -19.39
CA ILE A 263 -31.85 24.60 -19.93
C ILE A 263 -31.26 23.82 -21.14
N PHE A 264 -31.40 22.49 -21.17
CA PHE A 264 -30.94 21.68 -22.31
C PHE A 264 -31.61 22.11 -23.61
N THR A 265 -32.92 22.31 -23.58
CA THR A 265 -33.69 22.78 -24.78
C THR A 265 -33.25 24.18 -25.19
N GLU A 266 -33.07 25.07 -24.23
CA GLU A 266 -32.70 26.47 -24.54
C GLU A 266 -31.29 26.57 -25.13
N VAL A 267 -30.34 25.78 -24.61
CA VAL A 267 -28.94 25.73 -25.14
C VAL A 267 -28.91 25.06 -26.49
N THR A 268 -29.61 23.92 -26.69
CA THR A 268 -29.59 23.18 -27.95
C THR A 268 -30.24 23.97 -29.11
N ASN A 269 -31.29 24.77 -28.81
CA ASN A 269 -31.92 25.69 -29.81
C ASN A 269 -30.94 26.79 -30.30
N LYS A 270 -29.89 27.10 -29.54
CA LYS A 270 -28.88 28.08 -29.92
C LYS A 270 -27.55 27.47 -30.38
N PHE A 271 -27.41 26.13 -30.36
CA PHE A 271 -26.18 25.39 -30.61
C PHE A 271 -25.45 25.85 -31.87
N GLY A 272 -26.12 25.91 -33.02
CA GLY A 272 -25.51 26.31 -34.30
C GLY A 272 -25.07 27.77 -34.38
N LYS A 273 -25.35 28.61 -33.37
CA LYS A 273 -24.89 30.01 -33.26
C LYS A 273 -23.71 30.19 -32.29
N LEU A 274 -23.26 29.12 -31.67
CA LEU A 274 -22.12 29.12 -30.76
C LEU A 274 -20.81 28.98 -31.54
N SER A 275 -19.72 29.43 -30.96
CA SER A 275 -18.37 29.20 -31.49
C SER A 275 -18.04 27.70 -31.45
N GLU A 276 -17.12 27.24 -32.31
CA GLU A 276 -16.72 25.82 -32.34
C GLU A 276 -16.27 25.29 -30.97
N PRO A 277 -15.43 26.00 -30.18
CA PRO A 277 -15.10 25.56 -28.83
C PRO A 277 -16.33 25.44 -27.92
N ALA A 278 -17.26 26.37 -27.98
CA ALA A 278 -18.49 26.33 -27.18
C ALA A 278 -19.42 25.19 -27.63
N GLN A 279 -19.47 24.85 -28.92
CA GLN A 279 -20.21 23.69 -29.41
C GLN A 279 -19.63 22.38 -28.85
N VAL A 280 -18.32 22.27 -28.78
CA VAL A 280 -17.62 21.11 -28.18
C VAL A 280 -17.97 20.98 -26.69
N ASP A 281 -17.92 22.10 -25.94
CA ASP A 281 -18.24 22.11 -24.50
C ASP A 281 -19.71 21.70 -24.26
N VAL A 282 -20.63 22.26 -25.04
CA VAL A 282 -22.07 21.90 -24.96
C VAL A 282 -22.32 20.45 -25.37
N MET A 283 -21.62 19.94 -26.39
CA MET A 283 -21.78 18.54 -26.81
C MET A 283 -21.35 17.57 -25.69
N ARG A 284 -20.21 17.84 -25.02
CA ARG A 284 -19.75 17.09 -23.86
C ARG A 284 -20.75 17.15 -22.70
N TRP A 285 -21.28 18.33 -22.43
CA TRP A 285 -22.25 18.54 -21.37
C TRP A 285 -23.55 17.76 -21.62
N ILE A 286 -24.08 17.77 -22.86
CA ILE A 286 -25.23 16.97 -23.29
C ILE A 286 -24.97 15.48 -23.02
N GLY A 287 -23.82 14.97 -23.46
CA GLY A 287 -23.45 13.58 -23.27
C GLY A 287 -23.28 13.21 -21.80
N ASN A 288 -22.56 14.02 -21.02
CA ASN A 288 -22.28 13.75 -19.61
C ASN A 288 -23.55 13.70 -18.74
N ASN A 289 -24.58 14.44 -19.14
CA ASN A 289 -25.86 14.48 -18.44
C ASN A 289 -26.92 13.58 -19.08
N HIS A 290 -26.58 12.77 -20.06
CA HIS A 290 -27.50 11.87 -20.78
C HIS A 290 -28.74 12.61 -21.31
N ALA A 291 -28.58 13.87 -21.77
CA ALA A 291 -29.69 14.78 -22.04
C ALA A 291 -30.40 14.44 -23.34
N LYS A 292 -31.57 13.80 -23.25
CA LYS A 292 -32.39 13.44 -24.40
C LYS A 292 -32.82 14.63 -25.26
N ALA A 293 -33.00 15.79 -24.67
CA ALA A 293 -33.32 17.04 -25.39
C ALA A 293 -32.19 17.43 -26.40
N GLY A 294 -30.99 16.87 -26.26
CA GLY A 294 -29.86 17.07 -27.17
C GLY A 294 -29.80 16.07 -28.34
N GLU A 295 -30.64 15.03 -28.40
CA GLU A 295 -30.55 13.94 -29.39
C GLU A 295 -30.44 14.44 -30.82
N ALA A 296 -31.31 15.37 -31.22
CA ALA A 296 -31.37 15.91 -32.58
C ALA A 296 -30.07 16.65 -32.98
N VAL A 297 -29.45 17.36 -32.00
CA VAL A 297 -28.19 18.05 -32.20
C VAL A 297 -27.03 17.03 -32.31
N VAL A 298 -27.02 16.04 -31.44
CA VAL A 298 -25.99 14.95 -31.44
C VAL A 298 -26.03 14.22 -32.80
N LEU A 299 -27.19 13.75 -33.26
CA LEU A 299 -27.33 13.05 -34.54
C LEU A 299 -26.85 13.91 -35.73
N LYS A 300 -27.22 15.20 -35.74
CA LYS A 300 -26.79 16.11 -36.81
C LYS A 300 -25.27 16.28 -36.90
N TYR A 301 -24.60 16.39 -35.76
CA TYR A 301 -23.18 16.75 -35.73
C TYR A 301 -22.25 15.54 -35.68
N MET A 302 -22.71 14.28 -35.60
CA MET A 302 -21.90 13.09 -35.87
C MET A 302 -21.28 13.07 -37.27
N ALA A 303 -21.95 13.74 -38.25
CA ALA A 303 -21.49 13.93 -39.61
C ALA A 303 -20.63 15.21 -39.83
N SER A 304 -20.25 15.91 -38.77
CA SER A 304 -19.47 17.15 -38.88
C SER A 304 -18.14 16.93 -39.58
N SER A 305 -17.74 17.91 -40.42
CA SER A 305 -16.40 17.95 -40.99
C SER A 305 -15.33 18.32 -39.96
N ASP A 306 -15.68 18.98 -38.88
CA ASP A 306 -14.84 19.14 -37.71
C ASP A 306 -14.76 17.80 -36.95
N THR A 307 -13.57 17.18 -37.00
CA THR A 307 -13.31 15.88 -36.39
C THR A 307 -13.43 15.88 -34.87
N THR A 308 -13.18 17.00 -34.21
CA THR A 308 -13.33 17.14 -32.76
C THR A 308 -14.81 17.16 -32.39
N LEU A 309 -15.61 17.95 -33.10
CA LEU A 309 -17.05 18.03 -32.85
C LEU A 309 -17.75 16.72 -33.20
N ALA A 310 -17.36 16.08 -34.35
CA ALA A 310 -17.90 14.74 -34.70
C ALA A 310 -17.58 13.70 -33.62
N ARG A 311 -16.36 13.69 -33.09
CA ARG A 311 -15.95 12.80 -32.00
C ARG A 311 -16.80 13.02 -30.73
N GLU A 312 -16.94 14.26 -30.32
CA GLU A 312 -17.71 14.58 -29.10
C GLU A 312 -19.20 14.25 -29.29
N ALA A 313 -19.75 14.44 -30.51
CA ALA A 313 -21.11 14.03 -30.83
C ALA A 313 -21.30 12.51 -30.76
N MET A 314 -20.36 11.73 -31.27
CA MET A 314 -20.39 10.25 -31.17
C MET A 314 -20.24 9.78 -29.72
N LEU A 315 -19.39 10.42 -28.92
CA LEU A 315 -19.27 10.14 -27.50
C LEU A 315 -20.52 10.53 -26.73
N ALA A 316 -21.16 11.65 -27.08
CA ALA A 316 -22.45 12.03 -26.50
C ALA A 316 -23.54 11.01 -26.86
N ALA A 317 -23.59 10.56 -28.11
CA ALA A 317 -24.50 9.50 -28.55
C ALA A 317 -24.31 8.21 -27.75
N SER A 318 -23.07 7.81 -27.50
CA SER A 318 -22.78 6.61 -26.70
C SER A 318 -23.24 6.71 -25.24
N LYS A 319 -23.18 7.90 -24.66
CA LYS A 319 -23.61 8.16 -23.29
C LYS A 319 -25.14 8.27 -23.16
N ILE A 320 -25.79 8.94 -24.10
CA ILE A 320 -27.24 9.02 -24.15
C ILE A 320 -27.85 7.63 -24.35
N GLY A 321 -27.24 6.85 -25.24
CA GLY A 321 -27.69 5.48 -25.51
C GLY A 321 -28.96 5.43 -26.34
N GLY A 322 -29.60 4.25 -26.38
CA GLY A 322 -30.85 4.02 -27.09
C GLY A 322 -30.68 3.60 -28.56
N ASN A 323 -31.74 3.02 -29.11
CA ASN A 323 -31.71 2.39 -30.44
C ASN A 323 -31.41 3.36 -31.61
N THR A 324 -31.89 4.61 -31.49
CA THR A 324 -31.65 5.63 -32.52
C THR A 324 -30.17 5.99 -32.58
N MET A 325 -29.55 6.26 -31.43
CA MET A 325 -28.12 6.58 -31.35
C MET A 325 -27.25 5.43 -31.84
N LEU A 326 -27.60 4.20 -31.42
CA LEU A 326 -26.90 2.97 -31.86
C LEU A 326 -26.99 2.81 -33.38
N ALA A 327 -28.18 2.94 -33.98
CA ALA A 327 -28.37 2.76 -35.41
C ALA A 327 -27.58 3.77 -36.24
N ASP A 328 -27.48 5.01 -35.77
CA ASP A 328 -26.69 6.03 -36.44
C ASP A 328 -25.20 5.85 -36.26
N LEU A 329 -24.72 5.53 -35.04
CA LEU A 329 -23.31 5.24 -34.81
C LEU A 329 -22.79 4.09 -35.67
N LEU A 330 -23.58 3.04 -35.87
CA LEU A 330 -23.22 1.89 -36.71
C LEU A 330 -23.01 2.28 -38.20
N LYS A 331 -23.59 3.36 -38.72
CA LYS A 331 -23.37 3.86 -40.07
C LYS A 331 -21.94 4.42 -40.26
N TYR A 332 -21.29 4.82 -39.19
CA TYR A 332 -19.96 5.45 -39.21
C TYR A 332 -18.80 4.48 -38.90
N VAL A 333 -19.06 3.17 -38.71
CA VAL A 333 -17.99 2.17 -38.46
C VAL A 333 -17.00 2.02 -39.62
N SER A 334 -17.34 2.54 -40.78
CA SER A 334 -16.43 2.70 -41.91
C SER A 334 -16.43 4.16 -42.38
N GLY A 335 -15.36 4.59 -43.02
CA GLY A 335 -15.20 5.98 -43.49
C GLY A 335 -14.35 6.87 -42.59
N PRO A 336 -14.41 8.20 -42.77
CA PRO A 336 -13.46 9.14 -42.11
C PRO A 336 -13.52 9.12 -40.56
N ASN A 337 -14.68 8.88 -39.99
CA ASN A 337 -14.91 8.90 -38.55
C ASN A 337 -14.99 7.48 -37.92
N ALA A 338 -14.53 6.44 -38.60
CA ALA A 338 -14.64 5.05 -38.17
C ALA A 338 -14.00 4.79 -36.81
N LYS A 339 -12.83 5.40 -36.54
CA LYS A 339 -12.13 5.28 -35.27
C LYS A 339 -12.95 5.86 -34.10
N GLN A 340 -13.59 6.99 -34.33
CA GLN A 340 -14.45 7.67 -33.34
C GLN A 340 -15.73 6.88 -33.08
N ALA A 341 -16.38 6.40 -34.14
CA ALA A 341 -17.57 5.57 -34.05
C ALA A 341 -17.31 4.25 -33.31
N LYS A 342 -16.17 3.58 -33.62
CA LYS A 342 -15.75 2.38 -32.87
C LYS A 342 -15.56 2.66 -31.37
N ALA A 343 -14.85 3.72 -31.02
CA ALA A 343 -14.64 4.10 -29.61
C ALA A 343 -15.97 4.37 -28.89
N ALA A 344 -16.91 5.06 -29.56
CA ALA A 344 -18.24 5.33 -29.04
C ALA A 344 -19.08 4.05 -28.85
N LEU A 345 -19.02 3.11 -29.77
CA LEU A 345 -19.73 1.83 -29.69
C LEU A 345 -19.15 0.92 -28.59
N LEU A 346 -17.83 0.95 -28.38
CA LEU A 346 -17.19 0.20 -27.30
C LEU A 346 -17.60 0.73 -25.90
N SER A 347 -17.85 2.02 -25.77
CA SER A 347 -18.30 2.67 -24.52
C SER A 347 -19.82 2.90 -24.46
N PHE A 348 -20.60 2.35 -25.38
CA PHE A 348 -22.03 2.62 -25.50
C PHE A 348 -22.83 2.22 -24.26
N ASN A 349 -23.64 3.14 -23.77
CA ASN A 349 -24.54 2.90 -22.64
C ASN A 349 -25.80 2.14 -23.08
N GLY A 350 -25.82 0.84 -22.83
CA GLY A 350 -26.93 -0.04 -23.17
C GLY A 350 -26.51 -1.25 -24.02
N LYS A 351 -27.50 -2.01 -24.44
CA LYS A 351 -27.34 -3.22 -25.27
C LYS A 351 -27.09 -2.82 -26.73
N ILE A 352 -26.01 -3.38 -27.31
CA ILE A 352 -25.68 -3.15 -28.73
C ILE A 352 -25.76 -4.43 -29.57
N ASN A 353 -26.01 -5.60 -28.94
CA ASN A 353 -25.90 -6.92 -29.55
C ASN A 353 -26.68 -7.02 -30.84
N ASP A 354 -28.00 -6.79 -30.80
CA ASP A 354 -28.88 -6.94 -31.99
C ASP A 354 -28.46 -5.99 -33.13
N GLY A 355 -28.02 -4.77 -32.79
CA GLY A 355 -27.54 -3.81 -33.79
C GLY A 355 -26.28 -4.28 -34.47
N VAL A 356 -25.27 -4.70 -33.70
CA VAL A 356 -23.98 -5.18 -34.21
C VAL A 356 -24.16 -6.45 -35.02
N VAL A 357 -24.91 -7.45 -34.51
CA VAL A 357 -25.18 -8.71 -35.21
C VAL A 357 -25.87 -8.44 -36.54
N ARG A 358 -26.85 -7.56 -36.59
CA ARG A 358 -27.55 -7.20 -37.83
C ARG A 358 -26.60 -6.60 -38.87
N PHE A 359 -25.76 -5.66 -38.45
CA PHE A 359 -24.76 -5.02 -39.32
C PHE A 359 -23.68 -6.00 -39.79
N LEU A 360 -23.20 -6.88 -38.93
CA LEU A 360 -22.30 -7.97 -39.32
C LEU A 360 -22.90 -8.90 -40.37
N ASN A 361 -24.19 -9.27 -40.22
CA ASN A 361 -24.87 -10.18 -41.13
C ASN A 361 -25.17 -9.55 -42.49
N SER A 362 -25.37 -8.22 -42.52
CA SER A 362 -25.69 -7.50 -43.77
C SER A 362 -24.47 -6.94 -44.50
N SER A 363 -23.26 -6.99 -43.89
CA SER A 363 -22.06 -6.40 -44.45
C SER A 363 -21.15 -7.46 -45.10
N GLU A 364 -20.56 -7.09 -46.22
CA GLU A 364 -19.54 -7.89 -46.95
C GLU A 364 -18.24 -7.10 -47.19
N ASP A 365 -18.23 -5.81 -46.88
CA ASP A 365 -17.07 -4.92 -47.08
C ASP A 365 -16.11 -5.03 -45.86
N ALA A 366 -14.82 -5.27 -46.15
CA ALA A 366 -13.80 -5.45 -45.14
C ALA A 366 -13.65 -4.23 -44.21
N LYS A 367 -13.81 -2.99 -44.75
CA LYS A 367 -13.72 -1.76 -43.94
C LYS A 367 -14.81 -1.65 -42.90
N THR A 368 -15.96 -2.29 -43.15
CA THR A 368 -17.10 -2.38 -42.20
C THR A 368 -16.99 -3.60 -41.30
N LEU A 369 -16.59 -4.75 -41.83
CA LEU A 369 -16.55 -6.01 -41.10
C LEU A 369 -15.46 -5.99 -39.99
N VAL A 370 -14.25 -5.49 -40.29
CA VAL A 370 -13.14 -5.52 -39.32
C VAL A 370 -13.46 -4.79 -38.02
N PRO A 371 -13.92 -3.51 -38.03
CA PRO A 371 -14.30 -2.85 -36.78
C PRO A 371 -15.49 -3.47 -36.06
N LEU A 372 -16.45 -4.05 -36.80
CA LEU A 372 -17.60 -4.73 -36.18
C LEU A 372 -17.18 -6.04 -35.49
N LEU A 373 -16.23 -6.80 -36.07
CA LEU A 373 -15.64 -7.99 -35.45
C LEU A 373 -14.90 -7.62 -34.15
N GLU A 374 -14.12 -6.54 -34.16
CA GLU A 374 -13.44 -6.06 -32.98
C GLU A 374 -14.42 -5.64 -31.88
N ILE A 375 -15.51 -4.95 -32.25
CA ILE A 375 -16.58 -4.56 -31.32
C ILE A 375 -17.27 -5.81 -30.76
N ALA A 376 -17.64 -6.78 -31.61
CA ALA A 376 -18.30 -8.00 -31.18
C ALA A 376 -17.44 -8.78 -30.18
N GLY A 377 -16.14 -8.94 -30.46
CA GLY A 377 -15.21 -9.58 -29.56
C GLY A 377 -15.01 -8.85 -28.24
N THR A 378 -14.81 -7.53 -28.30
CA THR A 378 -14.53 -6.71 -27.09
C THR A 378 -15.76 -6.58 -26.19
N ARG A 379 -16.95 -6.50 -26.76
CA ARG A 379 -18.24 -6.38 -26.05
C ARG A 379 -18.87 -7.74 -25.70
N HIS A 380 -18.20 -8.84 -25.97
CA HIS A 380 -18.64 -10.21 -25.68
C HIS A 380 -20.03 -10.51 -26.26
N ILE A 381 -20.24 -10.19 -27.54
CA ILE A 381 -21.52 -10.41 -28.22
C ILE A 381 -21.59 -11.87 -28.69
N HIS A 382 -22.02 -12.78 -27.83
CA HIS A 382 -22.07 -14.23 -28.10
C HIS A 382 -23.00 -14.57 -29.29
N GLU A 383 -24.05 -13.80 -29.50
CA GLU A 383 -24.99 -13.97 -30.61
C GLU A 383 -24.34 -13.76 -31.99
N ALA A 384 -23.14 -13.12 -32.03
CA ALA A 384 -22.39 -12.95 -33.29
C ALA A 384 -21.56 -14.20 -33.66
N TYR A 385 -21.44 -15.22 -32.80
CA TYR A 385 -20.54 -16.38 -33.01
C TYR A 385 -20.65 -17.02 -34.40
N GLN A 386 -21.87 -17.34 -34.88
CA GLN A 386 -22.04 -18.02 -36.14
C GLN A 386 -21.48 -17.24 -37.35
N ARG A 387 -21.70 -15.93 -37.35
CA ARG A 387 -21.13 -15.02 -38.37
C ARG A 387 -19.62 -14.88 -38.26
N VAL A 388 -19.13 -14.71 -37.05
CA VAL A 388 -17.68 -14.59 -36.75
C VAL A 388 -16.95 -15.88 -37.17
N ALA A 389 -17.45 -17.05 -36.76
CA ALA A 389 -16.87 -18.35 -37.18
C ALA A 389 -16.84 -18.53 -38.72
N LYS A 390 -17.90 -18.13 -39.41
CA LYS A 390 -17.94 -18.17 -40.90
C LYS A 390 -16.89 -17.25 -41.50
N LEU A 391 -16.64 -16.07 -40.92
CA LEU A 391 -15.70 -15.09 -41.44
C LEU A 391 -14.24 -15.46 -41.22
N THR A 392 -13.92 -16.47 -40.38
CA THR A 392 -12.56 -17.02 -40.29
C THR A 392 -12.08 -17.61 -41.61
N GLY A 393 -13.00 -18.08 -42.46
CA GLY A 393 -12.75 -18.60 -43.81
C GLY A 393 -12.81 -17.50 -44.90
N SER A 394 -12.80 -16.22 -44.55
CA SER A 394 -12.82 -15.13 -45.55
C SER A 394 -11.56 -15.15 -46.41
N SER A 395 -11.76 -14.86 -47.72
CA SER A 395 -10.64 -14.67 -48.68
C SER A 395 -9.86 -13.35 -48.41
N ASP A 396 -10.47 -12.38 -47.70
CA ASP A 396 -9.79 -11.17 -47.22
C ASP A 396 -9.05 -11.49 -45.92
N ALA A 397 -7.73 -11.41 -45.95
CA ALA A 397 -6.87 -11.75 -44.81
C ALA A 397 -7.11 -10.85 -43.59
N SER A 398 -7.51 -9.59 -43.79
CA SER A 398 -7.82 -8.69 -42.66
C SER A 398 -9.10 -9.09 -41.95
N VAL A 399 -10.12 -9.49 -42.68
CA VAL A 399 -11.38 -10.00 -42.13
C VAL A 399 -11.17 -11.33 -41.42
N SER A 400 -10.47 -12.28 -42.09
CA SER A 400 -10.18 -13.58 -41.49
C SER A 400 -9.41 -13.44 -40.17
N ASN A 401 -8.37 -12.61 -40.14
CA ASN A 401 -7.55 -12.37 -38.94
C ASN A 401 -8.35 -11.69 -37.80
N ALA A 402 -9.20 -10.72 -38.16
CA ALA A 402 -10.09 -10.07 -37.20
C ALA A 402 -11.14 -11.06 -36.63
N ALA A 403 -11.67 -11.93 -37.48
CA ALA A 403 -12.63 -12.96 -37.08
C ALA A 403 -12.00 -13.97 -36.08
N PHE A 404 -10.81 -14.51 -36.39
CA PHE A 404 -10.09 -15.36 -35.43
C PHE A 404 -9.80 -14.66 -34.09
N THR A 405 -9.50 -13.39 -34.15
CA THR A 405 -9.26 -12.59 -32.93
C THR A 405 -10.54 -12.39 -32.11
N ALA A 406 -11.67 -12.14 -32.79
CA ALA A 406 -12.97 -11.92 -32.18
C ALA A 406 -13.54 -13.19 -31.54
N LEU A 407 -13.18 -14.39 -32.03
CA LEU A 407 -13.71 -15.66 -31.50
C LEU A 407 -13.59 -15.77 -29.99
N SER A 408 -12.46 -15.37 -29.38
CA SER A 408 -12.29 -15.44 -27.93
C SER A 408 -13.31 -14.60 -27.15
N GLY A 409 -13.76 -13.49 -27.74
CA GLY A 409 -14.75 -12.62 -27.08
C GLY A 409 -16.18 -13.07 -27.29
N VAL A 410 -16.49 -13.74 -28.40
CA VAL A 410 -17.85 -14.20 -28.69
C VAL A 410 -18.09 -15.68 -28.31
N ALA A 411 -17.05 -16.36 -27.83
CA ALA A 411 -17.15 -17.76 -27.42
C ALA A 411 -18.04 -17.92 -26.17
N SER A 412 -18.76 -19.06 -26.12
CA SER A 412 -19.59 -19.47 -24.98
C SER A 412 -19.49 -20.97 -24.81
N PRO A 413 -19.90 -21.55 -23.65
CA PRO A 413 -19.85 -23.03 -23.45
C PRO A 413 -20.59 -23.86 -24.49
N ASP A 414 -21.63 -23.32 -25.11
CA ASP A 414 -22.46 -24.02 -26.10
C ASP A 414 -21.71 -24.23 -27.43
N VAL A 415 -20.78 -23.34 -27.78
CA VAL A 415 -20.02 -23.38 -29.03
C VAL A 415 -18.61 -23.97 -28.87
N TYR A 416 -18.25 -24.39 -27.66
CA TYR A 416 -16.94 -24.98 -27.37
C TYR A 416 -16.57 -26.14 -28.30
N GLY A 417 -17.52 -27.06 -28.60
CA GLY A 417 -17.30 -28.20 -29.51
C GLY A 417 -16.97 -27.76 -30.94
N ASP A 418 -17.64 -26.75 -31.44
CA ASP A 418 -17.36 -26.17 -32.76
C ASP A 418 -15.95 -25.57 -32.83
N ILE A 419 -15.54 -24.85 -31.76
CA ILE A 419 -14.21 -24.28 -31.65
C ILE A 419 -13.13 -25.36 -31.64
N CYS A 420 -13.33 -26.47 -30.89
CA CYS A 420 -12.43 -27.63 -30.92
C CYS A 420 -12.32 -28.25 -32.30
N ALA A 421 -13.44 -28.39 -33.01
CA ALA A 421 -13.42 -28.91 -34.40
C ALA A 421 -12.68 -27.99 -35.38
N MET A 422 -12.67 -26.67 -35.12
CA MET A 422 -11.83 -25.71 -35.87
C MET A 422 -10.36 -25.83 -35.46
N LEU A 423 -10.08 -26.02 -34.17
CA LEU A 423 -8.73 -26.19 -33.61
C LEU A 423 -8.03 -27.40 -34.20
N ASP A 424 -8.72 -28.56 -34.33
CA ASP A 424 -8.16 -29.75 -34.89
C ASP A 424 -7.83 -29.66 -36.41
N LYS A 425 -8.38 -28.66 -37.10
CA LYS A 425 -8.09 -28.36 -38.51
C LYS A 425 -7.15 -27.19 -38.71
N SER A 426 -6.71 -26.57 -37.64
CA SER A 426 -5.92 -25.36 -37.67
C SER A 426 -4.43 -25.63 -37.88
N SER A 427 -3.70 -24.59 -38.27
CA SER A 427 -2.24 -24.61 -38.31
C SER A 427 -1.68 -23.16 -38.15
N GLY A 428 -0.47 -23.04 -37.68
CA GLY A 428 0.22 -21.78 -37.54
C GLY A 428 -0.45 -20.81 -36.52
N GLU A 429 -0.55 -19.54 -36.86
CA GLU A 429 -1.08 -18.51 -35.97
C GLU A 429 -2.55 -18.69 -35.57
N SER A 430 -3.35 -19.35 -36.42
CA SER A 430 -4.77 -19.60 -36.12
C SER A 430 -4.94 -20.56 -34.94
N THR A 431 -4.01 -21.48 -34.72
CA THR A 431 -4.05 -22.47 -33.63
C THR A 431 -4.05 -21.72 -32.27
N ALA A 432 -3.13 -20.80 -32.05
CA ALA A 432 -3.06 -20.03 -30.78
C ALA A 432 -4.34 -19.21 -30.52
N LYS A 433 -4.96 -18.64 -31.58
CA LYS A 433 -6.21 -17.87 -31.44
C LYS A 433 -7.40 -18.78 -31.10
N LEU A 434 -7.44 -19.98 -31.66
CA LEU A 434 -8.48 -20.96 -31.36
C LEU A 434 -8.29 -21.58 -29.96
N GLN A 435 -7.07 -21.86 -29.55
CA GLN A 435 -6.78 -22.23 -28.15
C GLN A 435 -7.32 -21.21 -27.18
N LYS A 436 -7.03 -19.92 -27.42
CA LYS A 436 -7.57 -18.81 -26.61
C LYS A 436 -9.09 -18.77 -26.63
N ALA A 437 -9.72 -18.98 -27.80
CA ALA A 437 -11.18 -19.01 -27.91
C ALA A 437 -11.79 -20.21 -27.15
N ALA A 438 -11.19 -21.39 -27.21
CA ALA A 438 -11.62 -22.56 -26.46
C ALA A 438 -11.51 -22.36 -24.94
N CYS A 439 -10.42 -21.77 -24.47
CA CYS A 439 -10.27 -21.36 -23.05
C CYS A 439 -11.34 -20.33 -22.64
N SER A 440 -11.56 -19.30 -23.48
CA SER A 440 -12.56 -18.26 -23.20
C SER A 440 -13.97 -18.84 -23.15
N ALA A 441 -14.29 -19.81 -24.00
CA ALA A 441 -15.61 -20.46 -24.01
C ALA A 441 -15.97 -21.08 -22.64
N LEU A 442 -14.98 -21.57 -21.89
CA LEU A 442 -15.18 -22.22 -20.60
C LEU A 442 -14.65 -21.39 -19.41
N ALA A 443 -14.26 -20.12 -19.61
CA ALA A 443 -13.64 -19.29 -18.56
C ALA A 443 -14.53 -19.07 -17.32
N GLY A 444 -15.87 -19.15 -17.48
CA GLY A 444 -16.83 -19.05 -16.37
C GLY A 444 -17.10 -20.36 -15.62
N GLU A 445 -16.55 -21.48 -16.12
CA GLU A 445 -16.74 -22.80 -15.52
C GLU A 445 -15.69 -23.09 -14.43
N SER A 446 -15.99 -24.03 -13.53
CA SER A 446 -15.02 -24.45 -12.52
C SER A 446 -13.79 -25.12 -13.15
N ALA A 447 -12.64 -25.08 -12.48
CA ALA A 447 -11.40 -25.70 -12.95
C ALA A 447 -11.57 -27.21 -13.21
N GLU A 448 -12.44 -27.89 -12.47
CA GLU A 448 -12.75 -29.30 -12.68
C GLU A 448 -13.57 -29.55 -13.98
N VAL A 449 -14.56 -28.71 -14.26
CA VAL A 449 -15.34 -28.75 -15.50
C VAL A 449 -14.45 -28.43 -16.70
N GLN A 450 -13.63 -27.39 -16.60
CA GLN A 450 -12.64 -27.03 -17.62
C GLN A 450 -11.70 -28.20 -17.90
N PHE A 451 -11.08 -28.77 -16.85
CA PHE A 451 -10.21 -29.94 -17.00
C PHE A 451 -10.90 -31.12 -17.70
N ASN A 452 -12.09 -31.49 -17.26
CA ASN A 452 -12.80 -32.65 -17.83
C ASN A 452 -13.08 -32.43 -19.32
N ARG A 453 -13.57 -31.26 -19.72
CA ARG A 453 -13.86 -30.95 -21.13
C ARG A 453 -12.60 -30.84 -21.97
N PHE A 454 -11.54 -30.20 -21.49
CA PHE A 454 -10.28 -30.14 -22.23
C PHE A 454 -9.61 -31.49 -22.40
N ASN A 455 -9.60 -32.33 -21.35
CA ASN A 455 -9.01 -33.67 -21.38
C ASN A 455 -9.82 -34.64 -22.25
N GLU A 456 -11.15 -34.52 -22.26
CA GLU A 456 -12.01 -35.29 -23.15
C GLU A 456 -11.77 -34.92 -24.62
N SER A 457 -11.75 -33.62 -24.94
CA SER A 457 -11.46 -33.14 -26.29
C SER A 457 -10.05 -33.55 -26.74
N MET A 458 -9.05 -33.47 -25.87
CA MET A 458 -7.68 -33.89 -26.14
C MET A 458 -7.61 -35.37 -26.52
N LYS A 459 -8.35 -36.27 -25.82
CA LYS A 459 -8.37 -37.72 -26.09
C LYS A 459 -9.01 -38.06 -27.43
N ASN A 460 -9.94 -37.22 -27.89
CA ASN A 460 -10.68 -37.40 -29.12
C ASN A 460 -10.07 -36.68 -30.32
N SER A 461 -9.03 -35.85 -30.09
CA SER A 461 -8.37 -35.04 -31.10
C SER A 461 -7.30 -35.79 -31.89
N SER A 462 -7.15 -35.47 -33.19
CA SER A 462 -5.98 -35.85 -34.00
C SER A 462 -4.71 -35.07 -33.63
N HIS A 463 -4.87 -33.98 -32.88
CA HIS A 463 -3.81 -33.07 -32.46
C HIS A 463 -3.84 -32.88 -30.94
N PRO A 464 -3.56 -33.91 -30.12
CA PRO A 464 -3.60 -33.79 -28.67
C PRO A 464 -2.62 -32.72 -28.11
N GLU A 465 -1.54 -32.43 -28.86
CA GLU A 465 -0.56 -31.38 -28.50
C GLU A 465 -1.17 -30.00 -28.39
N TYR A 466 -2.24 -29.69 -29.09
CA TYR A 466 -2.91 -28.39 -29.02
C TYR A 466 -3.62 -28.14 -27.68
N TYR A 467 -4.00 -29.19 -26.96
CA TYR A 467 -4.83 -29.11 -25.77
C TYR A 467 -4.03 -28.89 -24.47
N TYR A 468 -2.70 -29.06 -24.50
CA TYR A 468 -1.88 -28.77 -23.29
C TYR A 468 -1.99 -27.31 -22.84
N GLN A 469 -2.11 -26.37 -23.77
CA GLN A 469 -2.32 -24.94 -23.42
C GLN A 469 -3.69 -24.71 -22.74
N LEU A 470 -4.71 -25.46 -23.15
CA LEU A 470 -6.02 -25.39 -22.52
C LEU A 470 -5.98 -25.99 -21.09
N LEU A 471 -5.27 -27.12 -20.92
CA LEU A 471 -5.05 -27.73 -19.61
C LEU A 471 -4.25 -26.79 -18.68
N ALA A 472 -3.27 -26.10 -19.22
CA ALA A 472 -2.51 -25.09 -18.45
C ALA A 472 -3.41 -23.96 -17.90
N GLN A 473 -4.39 -23.53 -18.70
CA GLN A 473 -5.38 -22.53 -18.26
C GLN A 473 -6.29 -23.06 -17.13
N ALA A 474 -6.65 -24.35 -17.14
CA ALA A 474 -7.42 -24.96 -16.06
C ALA A 474 -6.64 -25.01 -14.74
N GLY A 475 -5.32 -25.20 -14.80
CA GLY A 475 -4.38 -25.09 -13.68
C GLY A 475 -4.64 -25.98 -12.47
N SER A 476 -5.53 -27.01 -12.61
CA SER A 476 -5.82 -27.95 -11.54
C SER A 476 -4.75 -29.05 -11.43
N ASP A 477 -4.63 -29.68 -10.25
CA ASP A 477 -3.68 -30.79 -10.02
C ASP A 477 -3.79 -31.90 -11.08
N LYS A 478 -5.03 -32.21 -11.50
CA LYS A 478 -5.28 -33.18 -12.55
C LYS A 478 -4.73 -32.72 -13.90
N ALA A 479 -4.88 -31.42 -14.22
CA ALA A 479 -4.36 -30.84 -15.44
C ALA A 479 -2.83 -30.82 -15.43
N ILE A 480 -2.23 -30.42 -14.31
CA ILE A 480 -0.78 -30.43 -14.11
C ILE A 480 -0.21 -31.83 -14.31
N ALA A 481 -0.84 -32.86 -13.73
CA ALA A 481 -0.41 -34.26 -13.88
C ALA A 481 -0.46 -34.74 -15.34
N VAL A 482 -1.49 -34.34 -16.11
CA VAL A 482 -1.59 -34.68 -17.55
C VAL A 482 -0.50 -33.96 -18.35
N ILE A 483 -0.23 -32.69 -18.08
CA ILE A 483 0.85 -31.94 -18.72
C ILE A 483 2.21 -32.56 -18.38
N GLU A 484 2.46 -32.95 -17.13
CA GLU A 484 3.70 -33.61 -16.70
C GLU A 484 3.90 -34.95 -17.40
N GLN A 485 2.82 -35.75 -17.60
CA GLN A 485 2.89 -36.97 -18.42
C GLN A 485 3.25 -36.66 -19.88
N GLY A 486 2.66 -35.60 -20.46
CA GLY A 486 2.99 -35.16 -21.82
C GLY A 486 4.46 -34.76 -21.99
N MET A 487 5.07 -34.17 -20.97
CA MET A 487 6.49 -33.85 -20.98
C MET A 487 7.41 -35.07 -21.05
N LYS A 488 6.94 -36.25 -20.68
CA LYS A 488 7.69 -37.52 -20.71
C LYS A 488 7.58 -38.25 -22.07
N GLN A 489 6.67 -37.81 -22.96
CA GLN A 489 6.42 -38.43 -24.26
C GLN A 489 7.10 -37.64 -25.39
N SER A 490 7.86 -38.29 -26.24
CA SER A 490 8.69 -37.63 -27.25
C SER A 490 7.91 -36.76 -28.24
N ASN A 491 6.68 -37.14 -28.58
CA ASN A 491 5.80 -36.44 -29.55
C ASN A 491 5.06 -35.25 -28.96
N THR A 492 4.92 -35.13 -27.63
CA THR A 492 4.19 -34.05 -26.96
C THR A 492 5.07 -33.24 -26.01
N LYS A 493 6.31 -33.66 -25.82
CA LYS A 493 7.25 -33.06 -24.84
C LYS A 493 7.36 -31.55 -24.98
N GLU A 494 7.54 -31.04 -26.18
CA GLU A 494 7.73 -29.60 -26.44
C GLU A 494 6.46 -28.82 -26.08
N ALA A 495 5.31 -29.23 -26.64
CA ALA A 495 4.03 -28.55 -26.37
C ALA A 495 3.63 -28.61 -24.89
N ALA A 496 3.84 -29.76 -24.23
CA ALA A 496 3.57 -29.90 -22.80
C ALA A 496 4.53 -29.07 -21.93
N SER A 497 5.83 -29.00 -22.30
CA SER A 497 6.80 -28.18 -21.56
C SER A 497 6.49 -26.69 -21.71
N GLU A 498 6.08 -26.23 -22.89
CA GLU A 498 5.65 -24.85 -23.11
C GLU A 498 4.35 -24.54 -22.34
N ALA A 499 3.40 -25.47 -22.32
CA ALA A 499 2.17 -25.31 -21.55
C ALA A 499 2.45 -25.22 -20.04
N MET A 500 3.40 -26.01 -19.50
CA MET A 500 3.78 -25.97 -18.08
C MET A 500 4.25 -24.58 -17.66
N LEU A 501 4.93 -23.85 -18.53
CA LEU A 501 5.33 -22.45 -18.27
C LEU A 501 4.14 -21.49 -18.15
N ASN A 502 2.98 -21.84 -18.69
CA ASN A 502 1.76 -21.02 -18.66
C ASN A 502 0.79 -21.37 -17.52
N VAL A 503 1.06 -22.46 -16.77
CA VAL A 503 0.24 -22.84 -15.60
C VAL A 503 0.38 -21.78 -14.50
N ASP A 504 -0.73 -21.15 -14.08
CA ASP A 504 -0.74 -20.14 -13.00
C ASP A 504 -1.12 -20.75 -11.64
N ASN A 505 -0.33 -21.73 -11.22
CA ASN A 505 -0.46 -22.46 -9.96
C ASN A 505 0.93 -22.65 -9.35
N THR A 506 1.10 -22.36 -8.06
CA THR A 506 2.37 -22.47 -7.34
C THR A 506 2.81 -23.93 -7.13
N ASP A 507 1.91 -24.90 -7.25
CA ASP A 507 2.23 -26.32 -7.10
C ASP A 507 3.14 -26.85 -8.21
N VAL A 508 3.31 -26.09 -9.31
CA VAL A 508 4.29 -26.42 -10.37
C VAL A 508 5.73 -26.00 -10.05
N LEU A 509 5.99 -25.31 -8.96
CA LEU A 509 7.35 -24.86 -8.60
C LEU A 509 8.37 -26.00 -8.59
N PRO A 510 8.09 -27.20 -8.00
CA PRO A 510 9.02 -28.32 -8.05
C PRO A 510 9.27 -28.85 -9.47
N ILE A 511 8.28 -28.76 -10.34
CA ILE A 511 8.40 -29.18 -11.74
C ILE A 511 9.27 -28.17 -12.50
N LEU A 512 8.99 -26.87 -12.34
CA LEU A 512 9.74 -25.80 -13.03
C LEU A 512 11.21 -25.76 -12.64
N ILE A 513 11.54 -25.95 -11.36
CA ILE A 513 12.95 -25.95 -10.93
C ILE A 513 13.70 -27.14 -11.56
N ASN A 514 13.06 -28.31 -11.69
CA ASN A 514 13.63 -29.48 -12.34
C ASN A 514 13.74 -29.30 -13.86
N MET A 515 12.75 -28.64 -14.49
CA MET A 515 12.84 -28.26 -15.90
C MET A 515 14.03 -27.32 -16.15
N ALA A 516 14.22 -26.32 -15.30
CA ALA A 516 15.32 -25.36 -15.41
C ALA A 516 16.70 -26.02 -15.24
N ARG A 517 16.81 -27.03 -14.36
CA ARG A 517 18.05 -27.82 -14.19
C ARG A 517 18.45 -28.57 -15.46
N SER A 518 17.47 -29.05 -16.22
CA SER A 518 17.69 -29.82 -17.46
C SER A 518 17.71 -28.99 -18.73
N ALA A 519 17.24 -27.76 -18.68
CA ALA A 519 17.17 -26.84 -19.81
C ALA A 519 18.47 -26.08 -20.03
N GLN A 520 18.69 -25.57 -21.25
CA GLN A 520 19.81 -24.73 -21.64
C GLN A 520 19.35 -23.51 -22.44
N GLY A 521 20.19 -22.47 -22.50
CA GLY A 521 19.96 -21.28 -23.28
C GLY A 521 18.63 -20.58 -22.96
N GLU A 522 17.95 -20.04 -23.95
CA GLU A 522 16.73 -19.27 -23.80
C GLU A 522 15.61 -20.01 -23.06
N GLN A 523 15.49 -21.33 -23.27
CA GLN A 523 14.48 -22.15 -22.57
C GLN A 523 14.73 -22.19 -21.06
N LYS A 524 15.99 -22.27 -20.64
CA LYS A 524 16.37 -22.19 -19.23
C LYS A 524 15.99 -20.83 -18.64
N ASP A 525 16.33 -19.75 -19.32
CA ASP A 525 16.02 -18.39 -18.86
C ASP A 525 14.51 -18.17 -18.72
N LYS A 526 13.71 -18.56 -19.70
CA LYS A 526 12.24 -18.52 -19.64
C LYS A 526 11.69 -19.31 -18.44
N THR A 527 12.26 -20.49 -18.20
CA THR A 527 11.80 -21.34 -17.08
C THR A 527 12.13 -20.73 -15.73
N ILE A 528 13.34 -20.16 -15.56
CA ILE A 528 13.73 -19.43 -14.34
C ILE A 528 12.84 -18.20 -14.14
N ASP A 529 12.60 -17.40 -15.19
CA ASP A 529 11.74 -16.21 -15.09
C ASP A 529 10.32 -16.58 -14.67
N ARG A 530 9.75 -17.68 -15.21
CA ARG A 530 8.43 -18.17 -14.79
C ARG A 530 8.46 -18.66 -13.34
N TYR A 531 9.48 -19.42 -12.97
CA TYR A 531 9.66 -19.87 -11.60
C TYR A 531 9.68 -18.70 -10.62
N LEU A 532 10.49 -17.69 -10.88
CA LEU A 532 10.59 -16.49 -10.02
C LEU A 532 9.25 -15.74 -9.93
N THR A 533 8.51 -15.66 -11.04
CA THR A 533 7.17 -15.05 -11.06
C THR A 533 6.19 -15.79 -10.14
N LEU A 534 6.24 -17.12 -10.11
CA LEU A 534 5.37 -17.92 -9.24
C LEU A 534 5.85 -17.91 -7.78
N VAL A 535 7.16 -17.86 -7.52
CA VAL A 535 7.70 -17.69 -6.16
C VAL A 535 7.22 -16.38 -5.54
N ASP A 536 7.11 -15.32 -6.33
CA ASP A 536 6.59 -14.05 -5.82
C ASP A 536 5.09 -14.12 -5.47
N LYS A 537 4.31 -14.92 -6.17
CA LYS A 537 2.89 -15.18 -5.89
C LYS A 537 2.66 -16.18 -4.74
N ALA A 538 3.65 -16.99 -4.40
CA ALA A 538 3.49 -18.09 -3.45
C ALA A 538 3.21 -17.57 -2.03
N GLN A 539 2.16 -18.09 -1.42
CA GLN A 539 1.75 -17.82 -0.04
C GLN A 539 2.50 -18.75 0.92
N VAL A 540 3.79 -18.49 1.09
CA VAL A 540 4.69 -19.26 1.94
C VAL A 540 5.34 -18.37 2.98
N ASN A 541 5.85 -18.96 4.08
CA ASN A 541 6.59 -18.20 5.08
C ASN A 541 7.93 -17.70 4.55
N ALA A 542 8.57 -16.80 5.28
CA ALA A 542 9.81 -16.13 4.89
C ALA A 542 10.97 -17.12 4.63
N VAL A 543 11.08 -18.15 5.45
CA VAL A 543 12.13 -19.17 5.32
C VAL A 543 11.92 -20.00 4.04
N ARG A 544 10.68 -20.42 3.78
CA ARG A 544 10.37 -21.15 2.55
C ARG A 544 10.57 -20.28 1.30
N LYS A 545 10.18 -19.01 1.34
CA LYS A 545 10.46 -18.06 0.25
C LYS A 545 11.98 -17.92 0.01
N TYR A 546 12.77 -17.79 1.07
CA TYR A 546 14.22 -17.79 0.98
C TYR A 546 14.74 -19.06 0.28
N GLN A 547 14.29 -20.25 0.72
CA GLN A 547 14.74 -21.53 0.13
C GLN A 547 14.47 -21.59 -1.37
N LEU A 548 13.24 -21.26 -1.82
CA LEU A 548 12.88 -21.26 -3.22
C LEU A 548 13.75 -20.30 -4.05
N LEU A 549 14.03 -19.11 -3.52
CA LEU A 549 14.92 -18.14 -4.17
C LEU A 549 16.38 -18.58 -4.18
N ARG A 550 16.83 -19.21 -3.11
CA ARG A 550 18.20 -19.74 -2.97
C ARG A 550 18.44 -20.90 -3.95
N ASP A 551 17.44 -21.77 -4.15
CA ASP A 551 17.50 -22.87 -5.12
C ASP A 551 17.60 -22.35 -6.56
N ALA A 552 16.93 -21.22 -6.88
CA ALA A 552 17.05 -20.59 -8.18
C ALA A 552 18.48 -20.08 -8.47
N LEU A 553 19.22 -19.62 -7.45
CA LEU A 553 20.63 -19.21 -7.59
C LEU A 553 21.57 -20.39 -7.96
N GLU A 554 21.25 -21.61 -7.55
CA GLU A 554 22.03 -22.80 -7.91
C GLU A 554 21.93 -23.17 -9.40
N LEU A 555 20.98 -22.58 -10.11
CA LEU A 555 20.81 -22.77 -11.54
C LEU A 555 21.78 -21.91 -12.39
N ASN A 556 22.62 -21.09 -11.78
CA ASN A 556 23.45 -20.09 -12.46
C ASN A 556 22.59 -19.18 -13.36
N PRO A 557 21.65 -18.41 -12.77
CA PRO A 557 20.79 -17.50 -13.49
C PRO A 557 21.55 -16.32 -14.06
N SER A 558 20.96 -15.61 -15.04
CA SER A 558 21.52 -14.36 -15.58
C SER A 558 21.56 -13.26 -14.52
N ASP A 559 22.41 -12.26 -14.70
CA ASP A 559 22.51 -11.10 -13.79
C ASP A 559 21.16 -10.40 -13.56
N ALA A 560 20.33 -10.32 -14.61
CA ALA A 560 18.96 -9.76 -14.50
C ALA A 560 18.09 -10.60 -13.55
N GLN A 561 18.19 -11.92 -13.61
CA GLN A 561 17.48 -12.85 -12.73
C GLN A 561 18.03 -12.81 -11.31
N VAL A 562 19.36 -12.73 -11.16
CA VAL A 562 20.00 -12.51 -9.83
C VAL A 562 19.47 -11.23 -9.19
N ASN A 563 19.37 -10.13 -9.93
CA ASN A 563 18.83 -8.87 -9.42
C ASN A 563 17.37 -9.01 -8.96
N LYS A 564 16.52 -9.77 -9.70
CA LYS A 564 15.16 -10.08 -9.26
C LYS A 564 15.16 -10.91 -7.97
N ILE A 565 16.03 -11.92 -7.86
CA ILE A 565 16.16 -12.76 -6.67
C ILE A 565 16.58 -11.92 -5.46
N LEU A 566 17.60 -11.09 -5.59
CA LEU A 566 18.07 -10.21 -4.50
C LEU A 566 16.97 -9.24 -4.04
N SER A 567 16.20 -8.68 -4.99
CA SER A 567 15.06 -7.82 -4.67
C SER A 567 13.96 -8.57 -3.90
N ALA A 568 13.69 -9.83 -4.25
CA ALA A 568 12.72 -10.68 -3.56
C ALA A 568 13.22 -11.13 -2.17
N LEU A 569 14.51 -11.47 -2.03
CA LEU A 569 15.15 -11.82 -0.76
C LEU A 569 15.04 -10.70 0.28
N ARG A 570 15.07 -9.43 -0.15
CA ARG A 570 14.88 -8.27 0.74
C ARG A 570 13.62 -8.37 1.59
N THR A 571 12.56 -9.01 1.09
CA THR A 571 11.27 -9.11 1.78
C THR A 571 11.18 -10.25 2.80
N THR A 572 12.18 -11.16 2.84
CA THR A 572 12.16 -12.31 3.73
C THR A 572 12.62 -12.00 5.14
N ASN A 573 13.43 -10.94 5.32
CA ASN A 573 13.94 -10.47 6.62
C ASN A 573 14.70 -11.53 7.43
N THR A 574 15.35 -12.51 6.77
CA THR A 574 16.08 -13.59 7.38
C THR A 574 17.60 -13.36 7.30
N VAL A 575 18.37 -13.91 8.23
CA VAL A 575 19.83 -13.80 8.20
C VAL A 575 20.42 -14.57 7.00
N GLN A 576 19.77 -15.62 6.56
CA GLN A 576 20.19 -16.40 5.38
C GLN A 576 20.07 -15.53 4.11
N ALA A 577 18.98 -14.78 3.96
CA ALA A 577 18.82 -13.84 2.85
C ALA A 577 19.86 -12.71 2.90
N LEU A 578 20.15 -12.20 4.11
CA LEU A 578 21.21 -11.22 4.33
C LEU A 578 22.58 -11.77 3.92
N ASN A 579 22.89 -13.03 4.30
CA ASN A 579 24.12 -13.70 3.91
C ASN A 579 24.26 -13.81 2.38
N VAL A 580 23.21 -14.24 1.70
CA VAL A 580 23.18 -14.30 0.23
C VAL A 580 23.41 -12.91 -0.37
N ALA A 581 22.69 -11.89 0.09
CA ALA A 581 22.85 -10.53 -0.40
C ALA A 581 24.26 -9.99 -0.19
N ALA A 582 24.87 -10.22 0.98
CA ALA A 582 26.24 -9.80 1.30
C ALA A 582 27.27 -10.39 0.34
N ASN A 583 27.09 -11.63 -0.12
CA ASN A 583 27.98 -12.29 -1.09
C ASN A 583 27.98 -11.64 -2.48
N TYR A 584 26.90 -10.93 -2.86
CA TYR A 584 26.79 -10.23 -4.14
C TYR A 584 27.24 -8.76 -4.11
N LEU A 585 27.62 -8.20 -2.94
CA LEU A 585 28.08 -6.80 -2.84
C LEU A 585 29.34 -6.51 -3.68
N GLY A 586 30.15 -7.53 -3.95
CA GLY A 586 31.31 -7.42 -4.83
C GLY A 586 31.03 -7.62 -6.33
N SER A 587 29.81 -7.96 -6.71
CA SER A 587 29.44 -8.18 -8.12
C SER A 587 29.49 -6.88 -8.93
N SER A 588 30.02 -6.93 -10.15
CA SER A 588 30.06 -5.76 -11.03
C SER A 588 28.69 -5.31 -11.53
N THR A 589 27.70 -6.22 -11.57
CA THR A 589 26.37 -6.03 -12.18
C THR A 589 25.23 -6.12 -11.17
N CYS A 590 25.42 -6.88 -10.07
CA CYS A 590 24.37 -7.11 -9.07
C CYS A 590 24.58 -6.34 -7.76
N TYR A 591 25.70 -5.59 -7.61
CA TYR A 591 26.06 -4.89 -6.38
C TYR A 591 24.94 -3.95 -5.86
N ARG A 592 24.23 -3.26 -6.76
CA ARG A 592 23.16 -2.34 -6.38
C ARG A 592 21.98 -3.08 -5.72
N ALA A 593 21.50 -4.15 -6.35
CA ALA A 593 20.41 -4.96 -5.79
C ALA A 593 20.84 -5.63 -4.49
N ALA A 594 22.10 -6.05 -4.38
CA ALA A 594 22.67 -6.60 -3.16
C ALA A 594 22.71 -5.57 -2.03
N ALA A 595 23.16 -4.35 -2.30
CA ALA A 595 23.19 -3.26 -1.32
C ALA A 595 21.77 -2.88 -0.82
N GLU A 596 20.79 -2.81 -1.75
CA GLU A 596 19.38 -2.58 -1.40
C GLU A 596 18.80 -3.72 -0.55
N ALA A 597 19.17 -4.97 -0.84
CA ALA A 597 18.73 -6.12 -0.05
C ALA A 597 19.34 -6.08 1.37
N VAL A 598 20.64 -5.84 1.50
CA VAL A 598 21.32 -5.70 2.80
C VAL A 598 20.68 -4.59 3.62
N ARG A 599 20.53 -3.39 3.05
CA ARG A 599 19.88 -2.24 3.70
C ARG A 599 18.46 -2.58 4.16
N GLY A 600 17.68 -3.14 3.25
CA GLY A 600 16.25 -3.42 3.49
C GLY A 600 16.04 -4.51 4.57
N ILE A 601 16.80 -5.58 4.55
CA ILE A 601 16.70 -6.67 5.53
C ILE A 601 17.05 -6.15 6.93
N ILE A 602 18.17 -5.44 7.07
CA ILE A 602 18.63 -4.92 8.38
C ILE A 602 17.68 -3.83 8.90
N SER A 603 17.16 -2.97 8.03
CA SER A 603 16.16 -1.96 8.42
C SER A 603 14.86 -2.60 8.92
N SER A 604 14.42 -3.69 8.29
CA SER A 604 13.18 -4.39 8.65
C SER A 604 13.34 -5.31 9.85
N ASN A 605 14.55 -5.85 10.08
CA ASN A 605 14.88 -6.74 11.19
C ASN A 605 16.14 -6.25 11.90
N GLY A 606 15.99 -5.25 12.77
CA GLY A 606 17.08 -4.63 13.54
C GLY A 606 17.85 -5.61 14.44
N ALA A 607 17.26 -6.75 14.78
CA ALA A 607 17.95 -7.80 15.57
C ALA A 607 19.14 -8.43 14.80
N LEU A 608 19.18 -8.30 13.47
CA LEU A 608 20.30 -8.75 12.63
C LEU A 608 21.44 -7.72 12.59
N ASN A 609 21.25 -6.51 13.10
CA ASN A 609 22.26 -5.44 13.02
C ASN A 609 23.36 -5.58 14.07
N GLY A 610 24.24 -6.53 13.91
CA GLY A 610 25.35 -6.76 14.84
C GLY A 610 26.47 -7.58 14.24
N GLY A 611 27.66 -7.48 14.87
CA GLY A 611 28.85 -8.23 14.48
C GLY A 611 29.68 -7.59 13.37
N ALA A 612 30.91 -8.07 13.26
CA ALA A 612 31.90 -7.52 12.31
C ALA A 612 31.50 -7.72 10.85
N ASP A 613 30.92 -8.87 10.51
CA ASP A 613 30.59 -9.21 9.13
C ASP A 613 29.41 -8.38 8.64
N ILE A 614 28.38 -8.16 9.48
CA ILE A 614 27.25 -7.29 9.18
C ILE A 614 27.72 -5.84 9.02
N LYS A 615 28.62 -5.38 9.91
CA LYS A 615 29.22 -4.05 9.79
C LYS A 615 29.97 -3.89 8.47
N ASN A 616 30.76 -4.90 8.07
CA ASN A 616 31.48 -4.91 6.78
C ASN A 616 30.48 -4.91 5.59
N ALA A 617 29.42 -5.70 5.66
CA ALA A 617 28.38 -5.71 4.62
C ALA A 617 27.71 -4.34 4.46
N LEU A 618 27.38 -3.65 5.57
CA LEU A 618 26.85 -2.29 5.53
C LEU A 618 27.87 -1.30 4.95
N GLN A 619 29.16 -1.41 5.29
CA GLN A 619 30.21 -0.55 4.72
C GLN A 619 30.29 -0.72 3.20
N LYS A 620 30.30 -1.98 2.71
CA LYS A 620 30.25 -2.26 1.27
C LYS A 620 28.98 -1.76 0.59
N ALA A 621 27.85 -1.76 1.29
CA ALA A 621 26.61 -1.15 0.77
C ALA A 621 26.75 0.37 0.61
N VAL A 622 27.42 1.06 1.55
CA VAL A 622 27.76 2.49 1.40
C VAL A 622 28.66 2.72 0.18
N GLU A 623 29.68 1.87 -0.04
CA GLU A 623 30.55 1.96 -1.22
C GLU A 623 29.75 1.78 -2.51
N ALA A 624 28.84 0.80 -2.54
CA ALA A 624 27.95 0.55 -3.68
C ALA A 624 27.09 1.77 -4.03
N PHE A 625 26.38 2.34 -3.05
CA PHE A 625 25.58 3.55 -3.25
C PHE A 625 26.42 4.78 -3.58
N SER A 626 27.64 4.89 -3.05
CA SER A 626 28.55 5.98 -3.37
C SER A 626 29.00 5.95 -4.83
N LYS A 627 29.19 4.74 -5.39
CA LYS A 627 29.45 4.54 -6.81
C LYS A 627 28.26 5.00 -7.66
N ASP A 628 27.04 4.66 -7.28
CA ASP A 628 25.83 5.09 -7.98
C ASP A 628 25.63 6.61 -7.93
N LYS A 629 25.85 7.21 -6.76
CA LYS A 629 25.82 8.67 -6.58
C LYS A 629 26.82 9.38 -7.49
N ALA A 630 28.04 8.84 -7.61
CA ALA A 630 29.06 9.37 -8.50
C ALA A 630 28.66 9.25 -9.98
N ASN A 631 27.82 8.27 -10.33
CA ASN A 631 27.26 8.07 -11.65
C ASN A 631 25.98 8.89 -11.92
N GLY A 632 25.57 9.78 -10.98
CA GLY A 632 24.47 10.71 -11.16
C GLY A 632 23.12 10.25 -10.59
N ASP A 633 23.07 9.16 -9.82
CA ASP A 633 21.85 8.74 -9.11
C ASP A 633 21.58 9.68 -7.92
N ALA A 634 20.57 10.53 -8.03
CA ALA A 634 20.20 11.49 -6.99
C ALA A 634 19.70 10.82 -5.70
N ASP A 635 19.05 9.66 -5.81
CA ASP A 635 18.45 8.95 -4.69
C ASP A 635 19.48 8.15 -3.87
N ALA A 636 20.65 7.86 -4.44
CA ALA A 636 21.72 7.16 -3.76
C ALA A 636 22.21 7.88 -2.49
N GLY A 637 22.06 9.22 -2.42
CA GLY A 637 22.37 10.00 -1.22
C GLY A 637 21.55 9.59 0.00
N TYR A 638 20.24 9.43 -0.16
CA TYR A 638 19.34 8.98 0.89
C TYR A 638 19.66 7.55 1.36
N ALA A 639 19.98 6.66 0.41
CA ALA A 639 20.39 5.30 0.73
C ALA A 639 21.69 5.25 1.56
N ILE A 640 22.66 6.12 1.27
CA ILE A 640 23.89 6.27 2.05
C ILE A 640 23.59 6.72 3.48
N ASP A 641 22.73 7.72 3.65
CA ASP A 641 22.36 8.25 4.96
C ASP A 641 21.64 7.18 5.80
N ASP A 642 20.73 6.42 5.20
CA ASP A 642 20.06 5.30 5.85
C ASP A 642 21.06 4.25 6.34
N VAL A 643 21.98 3.81 5.47
CA VAL A 643 22.97 2.78 5.82
C VAL A 643 23.94 3.29 6.90
N ASN A 644 24.33 4.57 6.86
CA ASN A 644 25.14 5.17 7.93
C ASN A 644 24.37 5.20 9.26
N GLY A 645 23.07 5.45 9.22
CA GLY A 645 22.19 5.33 10.37
C GLY A 645 22.16 3.90 10.96
N LEU A 646 22.18 2.86 10.11
CA LEU A 646 22.28 1.46 10.55
C LEU A 646 23.68 1.17 11.12
N LEU A 647 24.74 1.64 10.48
CA LEU A 647 26.11 1.48 10.96
C LEU A 647 26.34 2.05 12.36
N SER A 648 25.75 3.20 12.66
CA SER A 648 25.84 3.84 13.97
C SER A 648 25.16 3.04 15.10
N LYS A 649 24.25 2.13 14.74
CA LYS A 649 23.47 1.28 15.66
C LYS A 649 23.97 -0.16 15.70
N THR A 650 25.03 -0.52 14.94
CA THR A 650 25.55 -1.89 14.88
C THR A 650 26.11 -2.32 16.23
N THR A 651 25.60 -3.43 16.78
CA THR A 651 26.06 -4.01 18.03
C THR A 651 27.39 -4.78 17.87
N ALA A 652 28.08 -5.02 18.98
CA ALA A 652 29.40 -5.70 18.96
C ALA A 652 29.31 -7.18 18.53
N THR A 653 28.19 -7.85 18.87
CA THR A 653 27.95 -9.26 18.56
C THR A 653 26.89 -9.40 17.48
N GLY A 654 27.00 -10.43 16.64
CA GLY A 654 26.08 -10.72 15.57
C GLY A 654 26.48 -11.98 14.81
N PHE A 655 25.71 -12.30 13.78
CA PHE A 655 26.02 -13.47 12.96
C PHE A 655 27.33 -13.31 12.19
N THR A 656 28.13 -14.34 12.21
CA THR A 656 29.24 -14.52 11.26
C THR A 656 28.64 -14.98 9.94
N LEU A 657 28.85 -14.20 8.87
CA LEU A 657 28.44 -14.54 7.53
C LEU A 657 29.44 -15.47 6.87
N GLY A 658 28.97 -16.36 6.01
CA GLY A 658 29.82 -17.27 5.28
C GLY A 658 29.09 -17.96 4.14
N SER A 659 29.81 -18.45 3.18
CA SER A 659 29.29 -19.27 2.09
C SER A 659 30.10 -20.56 2.02
N GLY A 660 29.45 -21.68 1.87
CA GLY A 660 30.08 -22.97 1.70
C GLY A 660 29.08 -24.11 1.78
N THR A 661 29.38 -25.18 1.07
CA THR A 661 28.65 -26.45 1.12
C THR A 661 29.62 -27.53 1.59
N ALA A 662 29.19 -28.32 2.56
CA ALA A 662 29.93 -29.48 3.00
C ALA A 662 29.06 -30.74 2.90
N THR A 663 29.67 -31.87 2.63
CA THR A 663 29.02 -33.19 2.61
C THR A 663 29.48 -33.97 3.84
N LEU A 664 28.52 -34.51 4.59
CA LEU A 664 28.68 -35.35 5.76
C LEU A 664 28.17 -36.75 5.44
N ALA A 665 29.03 -37.74 5.58
CA ALA A 665 28.65 -39.11 5.25
C ALA A 665 28.78 -40.05 6.47
N ALA A 666 28.02 -41.14 6.47
CA ALA A 666 28.14 -42.21 7.48
C ALA A 666 29.54 -42.74 7.56
N GLY A 667 30.03 -42.95 8.80
CA GLY A 667 31.40 -43.45 9.07
C GLY A 667 32.47 -42.36 9.08
N SER A 668 32.14 -41.11 8.76
CA SER A 668 33.04 -39.95 8.96
C SER A 668 33.06 -39.53 10.44
N ALA A 669 34.12 -38.86 10.86
CA ALA A 669 34.12 -38.21 12.16
C ALA A 669 32.98 -37.18 12.24
N PRO A 670 32.38 -37.00 13.43
CA PRO A 670 31.37 -35.96 13.59
C PRO A 670 31.87 -34.60 13.12
N ALA A 671 31.07 -33.90 12.32
CA ALA A 671 31.39 -32.50 11.99
C ALA A 671 31.18 -31.65 13.25
N SER A 672 32.25 -30.97 13.67
CA SER A 672 32.25 -30.16 14.90
C SER A 672 32.70 -28.74 14.60
N LEU A 673 32.06 -27.77 15.24
CA LEU A 673 32.57 -26.41 15.26
C LEU A 673 33.87 -26.34 16.05
N ASN A 674 34.78 -25.46 15.66
CA ASN A 674 36.17 -25.43 16.08
C ASN A 674 36.43 -25.04 17.55
N LYS A 675 35.41 -24.54 18.26
CA LYS A 675 35.50 -24.13 19.68
C LYS A 675 34.26 -24.56 20.48
N ASP A 676 34.31 -24.41 21.77
CA ASP A 676 33.20 -24.57 22.68
C ASP A 676 32.37 -23.28 22.74
N TYR A 677 31.06 -23.43 22.81
CA TYR A 677 30.05 -22.33 22.85
C TYR A 677 29.28 -22.36 24.17
N GLU A 678 28.96 -21.20 24.68
CA GLU A 678 28.10 -21.01 25.86
C GLU A 678 26.68 -20.66 25.38
N ASN A 679 26.43 -19.40 25.02
CA ASN A 679 25.16 -18.93 24.43
C ASN A 679 25.38 -18.63 22.96
N PHE A 680 24.47 -19.08 22.12
CA PHE A 680 24.61 -18.92 20.67
C PHE A 680 23.30 -19.04 19.91
N GLN A 681 23.29 -18.52 18.69
CA GLN A 681 22.30 -18.80 17.67
C GLN A 681 23.01 -19.43 16.46
N ILE A 682 22.36 -20.43 15.86
CA ILE A 682 22.80 -21.07 14.62
C ILE A 682 21.66 -21.10 13.65
N THR A 683 21.96 -20.86 12.39
CA THR A 683 21.09 -21.25 11.27
C THR A 683 21.91 -22.00 10.25
N VAL A 684 21.32 -23.05 9.66
CA VAL A 684 21.97 -23.90 8.69
C VAL A 684 20.94 -24.50 7.75
N ASP A 685 21.27 -24.54 6.45
CA ASP A 685 20.51 -25.30 5.49
C ASP A 685 21.10 -26.70 5.38
N PHE A 686 20.25 -27.70 5.34
CA PHE A 686 20.64 -29.10 5.14
C PHE A 686 19.70 -29.83 4.19
N LYS A 687 20.22 -30.82 3.47
CA LYS A 687 19.43 -31.81 2.72
C LYS A 687 20.15 -33.15 2.71
N GLY A 688 19.41 -34.24 2.55
CA GLY A 688 19.99 -35.56 2.50
C GLY A 688 18.98 -36.64 2.88
N SER A 689 19.48 -37.88 2.92
CA SER A 689 18.70 -39.06 3.36
C SER A 689 19.55 -39.90 4.29
N GLY A 690 18.92 -40.57 5.24
CA GLY A 690 19.61 -41.44 6.21
C GLY A 690 19.35 -40.99 7.65
N LYS A 691 20.31 -41.25 8.54
CA LYS A 691 20.21 -40.89 9.98
C LYS A 691 21.33 -39.99 10.42
N ALA A 692 20.97 -38.91 11.06
CA ALA A 692 21.92 -37.97 11.65
C ALA A 692 21.48 -37.55 13.06
N THR A 693 22.44 -37.22 13.91
CA THR A 693 22.19 -36.72 15.27
C THR A 693 22.99 -35.43 15.47
N ALA A 694 22.32 -34.36 15.87
CA ALA A 694 22.95 -33.10 16.29
C ALA A 694 23.07 -33.04 17.82
N THR A 695 24.26 -32.67 18.28
CA THR A 695 24.61 -32.58 19.70
C THR A 695 25.05 -31.15 20.01
N LEU A 696 24.43 -30.52 21.01
CA LEU A 696 24.76 -29.18 21.47
C LEU A 696 25.30 -29.22 22.89
N ARG A 697 26.51 -28.72 23.12
CA ARG A 697 27.18 -28.74 24.42
C ARG A 697 27.22 -30.14 25.07
N GLY A 698 27.40 -31.19 24.24
CA GLY A 698 27.41 -32.59 24.68
C GLY A 698 26.00 -33.19 24.88
N VAL A 699 24.92 -32.46 24.63
CA VAL A 699 23.54 -32.96 24.76
C VAL A 699 22.98 -33.28 23.36
N PRO A 700 22.56 -34.54 23.05
CA PRO A 700 21.85 -34.84 21.83
C PRO A 700 20.50 -34.11 21.79
N VAL A 701 20.26 -33.33 20.74
CA VAL A 701 19.08 -32.47 20.65
C VAL A 701 18.14 -32.86 19.51
N PHE A 702 18.73 -33.23 18.36
CA PHE A 702 17.97 -33.55 17.18
C PHE A 702 18.39 -34.87 16.59
N THR A 703 17.42 -35.63 16.09
CA THR A 703 17.65 -36.77 15.21
C THR A 703 16.88 -36.62 13.92
N ILE A 704 17.53 -36.96 12.82
CA ILE A 704 16.88 -37.07 11.49
C ILE A 704 16.92 -38.54 11.15
N ASP A 705 15.78 -39.15 10.78
CA ASP A 705 15.65 -40.52 10.33
C ASP A 705 14.77 -40.57 9.07
N GLY A 706 15.39 -40.69 7.92
CA GLY A 706 14.74 -40.60 6.62
C GLY A 706 14.08 -39.21 6.41
N SER A 707 12.76 -39.20 6.24
CA SER A 707 11.98 -37.99 6.08
C SER A 707 11.41 -37.44 7.40
N SER A 708 11.78 -38.04 8.54
CA SER A 708 11.34 -37.60 9.86
C SER A 708 12.42 -36.83 10.59
N PHE A 709 12.01 -35.76 11.24
CA PHE A 709 12.83 -34.95 12.12
C PHE A 709 12.24 -35.05 13.53
N ALA A 710 13.01 -35.57 14.43
CA ALA A 710 12.62 -35.67 15.84
C ALA A 710 13.52 -34.78 16.67
N PHE A 711 12.90 -33.90 17.43
CA PHE A 711 13.50 -33.24 18.57
C PHE A 711 13.57 -34.28 19.70
N VAL A 712 14.72 -34.45 20.35
CA VAL A 712 14.86 -35.39 21.46
C VAL A 712 14.04 -34.90 22.64
N GLY A 713 12.75 -35.22 22.61
CA GLY A 713 11.70 -34.77 23.52
C GLY A 713 10.32 -35.09 22.95
N PRO A 714 9.23 -34.75 23.60
CA PRO A 714 7.89 -35.34 23.34
C PRO A 714 7.19 -34.92 22.05
N LYS A 715 7.81 -34.22 21.09
CA LYS A 715 7.13 -33.75 19.87
C LYS A 715 7.84 -34.20 18.60
N GLU A 716 7.16 -35.04 17.82
CA GLU A 716 7.51 -35.33 16.43
C GLU A 716 7.20 -34.09 15.57
N ALA A 717 8.15 -33.64 14.75
CA ALA A 717 7.96 -32.52 13.83
C ALA A 717 7.77 -33.01 12.39
N LYS A 718 6.57 -32.84 11.85
CA LYS A 718 6.26 -33.05 10.42
C LYS A 718 6.58 -31.79 9.58
N ALA A 719 7.73 -31.19 9.75
CA ALA A 719 8.05 -29.90 9.15
C ALA A 719 9.16 -29.95 8.09
N LEU A 720 9.61 -31.16 7.67
CA LEU A 720 10.58 -31.29 6.59
C LEU A 720 9.93 -31.05 5.23
N ASN A 721 10.69 -30.43 4.33
CA ASN A 721 10.38 -30.36 2.91
C ASN A 721 10.48 -31.75 2.26
N ALA A 722 10.05 -31.89 1.01
CA ALA A 722 10.12 -33.15 0.28
C ALA A 722 11.57 -33.70 0.22
N GLU A 723 11.70 -35.00 0.08
CA GLU A 723 13.03 -35.64 -0.03
C GLU A 723 13.86 -35.01 -1.17
N GLY A 724 15.10 -34.67 -0.86
CA GLY A 724 16.03 -34.01 -1.77
C GLY A 724 15.91 -32.49 -1.83
N GLU A 725 14.93 -31.91 -1.14
CA GLU A 725 14.86 -30.45 -0.97
C GLU A 725 15.67 -29.97 0.24
N TRP A 726 16.09 -28.70 0.21
CA TRP A 726 16.76 -28.07 1.31
C TRP A 726 15.79 -27.76 2.46
N ASN A 727 16.27 -27.99 3.68
CA ASN A 727 15.61 -27.63 4.91
C ASN A 727 16.46 -26.60 5.66
N THR A 728 15.85 -25.66 6.35
CA THR A 728 16.53 -24.66 7.19
C THR A 728 16.24 -24.94 8.66
N LEU A 729 17.28 -25.17 9.43
CA LEU A 729 17.22 -25.34 10.88
C LEU A 729 17.74 -24.08 11.56
N GLU A 730 16.96 -23.55 12.49
CA GLU A 730 17.33 -22.42 13.33
C GLU A 730 17.34 -22.86 14.79
N ILE A 731 18.39 -22.54 15.51
CA ILE A 731 18.62 -22.89 16.90
C ILE A 731 19.07 -21.65 17.66
N LYS A 732 18.50 -21.43 18.84
CA LYS A 732 19.03 -20.49 19.83
C LYS A 732 19.18 -21.20 21.16
N VAL A 733 20.38 -21.16 21.75
CA VAL A 733 20.67 -21.68 23.07
C VAL A 733 21.09 -20.54 23.98
N VAL A 734 20.38 -20.35 25.08
CA VAL A 734 20.73 -19.36 26.11
C VAL A 734 20.61 -20.05 27.46
N ASP A 735 21.72 -20.11 28.17
CA ASP A 735 21.86 -20.79 29.46
C ASP A 735 21.44 -22.27 29.37
N ASP A 736 20.35 -22.66 30.02
CA ASP A 736 19.80 -24.02 29.96
C ASP A 736 18.58 -24.15 29.01
N ARG A 737 18.33 -23.12 28.18
CA ARG A 737 17.16 -23.05 27.32
C ARG A 737 17.52 -23.20 25.85
N ILE A 738 16.62 -23.88 25.13
CA ILE A 738 16.70 -24.02 23.68
C ILE A 738 15.40 -23.58 23.01
N PHE A 739 15.56 -22.85 21.93
CA PHE A 739 14.53 -22.43 21.00
C PHE A 739 14.94 -22.93 19.62
N THR A 740 14.02 -23.55 18.90
CA THR A 740 14.33 -24.10 17.58
C THR A 740 13.13 -24.05 16.65
N SER A 741 13.43 -23.78 15.39
CA SER A 741 12.49 -23.89 14.29
C SER A 741 13.09 -24.67 13.12
N ILE A 742 12.23 -25.28 12.32
CA ILE A 742 12.59 -25.91 11.06
C ILE A 742 11.67 -25.40 9.97
N ASN A 743 12.24 -24.96 8.86
CA ASN A 743 11.51 -24.35 7.74
C ASN A 743 10.56 -23.20 8.17
N GLY A 744 10.95 -22.45 9.23
CA GLY A 744 10.16 -21.38 9.83
C GLY A 744 9.00 -21.86 10.71
N THR A 745 8.89 -23.17 10.97
CA THR A 745 7.91 -23.73 11.92
C THR A 745 8.59 -23.95 13.26
N GLU A 746 8.05 -23.34 14.32
CA GLU A 746 8.55 -23.54 15.67
C GLU A 746 8.37 -24.99 16.15
N ILE A 747 9.46 -25.63 16.57
CA ILE A 747 9.52 -27.00 17.10
C ILE A 747 9.58 -26.97 18.61
N ALA A 748 10.38 -26.05 19.15
CA ALA A 748 10.49 -25.86 20.57
C ALA A 748 10.66 -24.38 20.90
N ALA A 749 9.88 -23.92 21.88
CA ALA A 749 10.05 -22.63 22.51
C ALA A 749 10.38 -22.85 24.00
N ASN A 750 11.49 -22.31 24.44
CA ASN A 750 11.91 -22.36 25.85
C ASN A 750 11.97 -23.80 26.45
N ALA A 751 12.40 -24.79 25.65
CA ALA A 751 12.63 -26.15 26.17
C ALA A 751 13.89 -26.19 27.04
N LEU A 752 13.92 -27.11 28.03
CA LEU A 752 15.08 -27.30 28.89
C LEU A 752 16.09 -28.22 28.22
N LEU A 753 17.29 -27.73 27.98
CA LEU A 753 18.40 -28.50 27.39
C LEU A 753 18.78 -29.71 28.25
N PRO A 754 18.86 -29.63 29.61
CA PRO A 754 19.16 -30.79 30.45
C PRO A 754 18.15 -31.94 30.33
N ASP A 755 16.86 -31.63 30.18
CA ASP A 755 15.79 -32.64 30.14
C ASP A 755 15.93 -33.57 28.92
N MET A 756 16.57 -33.12 27.84
CA MET A 756 16.78 -33.89 26.61
C MET A 756 17.71 -35.08 26.78
N ALA A 757 18.61 -35.02 27.76
CA ALA A 757 19.52 -36.11 28.07
C ALA A 757 19.28 -36.69 29.46
N GLY A 758 18.21 -36.34 30.16
CA GLY A 758 17.93 -36.76 31.54
C GLY A 758 18.98 -36.26 32.55
N LEU A 759 19.62 -35.09 32.25
CA LEU A 759 20.62 -34.45 33.07
C LEU A 759 19.97 -33.57 34.13
N LYS A 760 20.65 -33.41 35.28
CA LYS A 760 20.23 -32.46 36.34
C LYS A 760 20.49 -31.00 35.90
N ALA A 761 21.57 -30.76 35.20
CA ALA A 761 21.98 -29.44 34.67
C ALA A 761 22.63 -29.61 33.31
N ALA A 762 22.45 -28.62 32.40
CA ALA A 762 23.16 -28.61 31.15
C ALA A 762 24.65 -28.21 31.36
N PRO A 763 25.58 -28.76 30.56
CA PRO A 763 26.95 -28.23 30.53
C PRO A 763 26.92 -26.73 30.17
N ALA A 764 27.69 -25.91 30.90
CA ALA A 764 27.71 -24.46 30.69
C ALA A 764 28.27 -24.12 29.30
N THR A 765 29.24 -24.86 28.82
CA THR A 765 29.91 -24.74 27.52
C THR A 765 30.10 -26.10 26.88
N GLY A 766 30.27 -26.12 25.58
CA GLY A 766 30.60 -27.34 24.85
C GLY A 766 30.49 -27.16 23.36
N LYS A 767 30.81 -28.21 22.63
CA LYS A 767 30.81 -28.24 21.17
C LYS A 767 29.41 -28.34 20.57
N VAL A 768 29.31 -27.86 19.36
CA VAL A 768 28.18 -28.12 18.44
C VAL A 768 28.68 -29.14 17.42
N GLU A 769 28.02 -30.28 17.35
CA GLU A 769 28.44 -31.42 16.54
C GLU A 769 27.27 -32.06 15.79
N VAL A 770 27.56 -32.59 14.62
CA VAL A 770 26.61 -33.42 13.84
C VAL A 770 27.29 -34.71 13.48
N ALA A 771 26.72 -35.84 13.88
CA ALA A 771 27.14 -37.20 13.51
C ALA A 771 26.13 -37.78 12.50
N VAL A 772 26.62 -38.24 11.36
CA VAL A 772 25.82 -38.98 10.38
C VAL A 772 26.00 -40.48 10.65
N ASN A 773 24.91 -41.15 10.99
CA ASN A 773 24.90 -42.56 11.34
C ASN A 773 24.63 -43.47 10.12
N GLU A 774 23.75 -43.01 9.21
CA GLU A 774 23.39 -43.68 7.97
C GLU A 774 23.23 -42.64 6.85
N GLY A 775 23.61 -43.00 5.61
CA GLY A 775 23.39 -42.14 4.44
C GLY A 775 24.38 -40.97 4.34
N GLU A 776 23.90 -39.93 3.69
CA GLU A 776 24.69 -38.71 3.40
C GLU A 776 23.82 -37.45 3.53
N PHE A 777 24.39 -36.40 4.13
CA PHE A 777 23.78 -35.07 4.27
C PHE A 777 24.70 -34.01 3.68
N GLN A 778 24.11 -33.08 2.96
CA GLN A 778 24.74 -31.82 2.54
C GLN A 778 24.30 -30.71 3.47
N ILE A 779 25.22 -29.85 3.85
CA ILE A 779 24.92 -28.60 4.59
C ILE A 779 25.46 -27.42 3.81
N ARG A 780 24.75 -26.29 3.86
CA ARG A 780 25.18 -25.00 3.32
C ARG A 780 24.85 -23.87 4.27
N ASP A 781 25.57 -22.76 4.09
CA ASP A 781 25.28 -21.49 4.75
C ASP A 781 25.08 -21.64 6.28
N LEU A 782 26.02 -22.34 6.94
CA LEU A 782 26.08 -22.41 8.40
C LEU A 782 26.50 -21.05 8.96
N LEU A 783 25.55 -20.36 9.60
CA LEU A 783 25.74 -19.03 10.19
C LEU A 783 25.61 -19.13 11.70
N ILE A 784 26.51 -18.49 12.42
CA ILE A 784 26.52 -18.52 13.89
C ILE A 784 26.64 -17.12 14.46
N ASN A 785 25.87 -16.88 15.51
CA ASN A 785 25.96 -15.70 16.36
C ASN A 785 26.29 -16.13 17.78
N GLU A 786 27.41 -15.74 18.27
CA GLU A 786 27.80 -15.96 19.67
C GLU A 786 27.16 -14.89 20.54
N LEU A 787 26.29 -15.32 21.45
CA LEU A 787 25.55 -14.44 22.33
C LEU A 787 26.37 -14.16 23.60
N PRO A 788 26.14 -13.01 24.26
CA PRO A 788 26.81 -12.69 25.52
C PRO A 788 26.58 -13.75 26.60
N SER A 789 27.55 -13.99 27.42
CA SER A 789 27.42 -14.81 28.63
C SER A 789 26.52 -14.12 29.62
N THR A 790 25.63 -14.90 30.23
CA THR A 790 24.79 -14.40 31.33
C THR A 790 25.62 -14.27 32.62
N PRO A 791 25.70 -13.12 33.27
CA PRO A 791 26.40 -12.98 34.54
C PRO A 791 25.84 -13.91 35.61
N VAL A 792 26.73 -14.59 36.33
CA VAL A 792 26.33 -15.46 37.44
C VAL A 792 26.37 -14.68 38.74
N PHE A 793 25.25 -14.71 39.48
CA PHE A 793 25.19 -14.17 40.81
C PHE A 793 25.96 -15.05 41.80
N LYS A 794 26.76 -14.43 42.63
CA LYS A 794 27.49 -15.08 43.70
C LYS A 794 27.26 -14.34 45.01
N LEU A 795 27.17 -15.06 46.11
CA LEU A 795 27.12 -14.48 47.45
C LEU A 795 28.44 -13.77 47.79
N SER A 796 28.34 -12.76 48.62
CA SER A 796 29.51 -12.19 49.28
C SER A 796 30.06 -13.19 50.33
N PRO A 797 31.33 -13.09 50.71
CA PRO A 797 31.91 -13.95 51.79
C PRO A 797 31.15 -13.84 53.13
N GLU A 798 30.53 -12.70 53.43
CA GLU A 798 29.72 -12.46 54.60
C GLU A 798 28.43 -13.25 54.56
N GLU A 799 27.72 -13.19 53.42
CA GLU A 799 26.47 -13.91 53.17
C GLU A 799 26.68 -15.44 53.20
N GLU A 800 27.78 -15.92 52.60
CA GLU A 800 28.16 -17.35 52.69
C GLU A 800 28.40 -17.79 54.15
N LYS A 801 29.05 -16.95 54.93
CA LYS A 801 29.33 -17.23 56.34
C LYS A 801 28.06 -17.20 57.18
N GLU A 802 27.07 -16.38 56.85
CA GLU A 802 25.75 -16.32 57.46
C GLU A 802 24.83 -17.49 57.05
N GLY A 803 25.28 -18.31 56.08
CA GLY A 803 24.57 -19.52 55.66
C GLY A 803 23.50 -19.25 54.59
N PHE A 804 23.56 -18.10 53.89
CA PHE A 804 22.74 -17.89 52.73
C PHE A 804 23.06 -18.88 51.61
N GLU A 805 22.06 -19.19 50.79
CA GLU A 805 22.19 -20.07 49.63
C GLU A 805 21.60 -19.37 48.39
N VAL A 806 22.35 -19.33 47.28
CA VAL A 806 21.83 -18.83 46.03
C VAL A 806 20.76 -19.76 45.49
N LEU A 807 19.52 -19.32 45.45
CA LEU A 807 18.39 -20.09 44.88
C LEU A 807 18.28 -19.90 43.36
N PHE A 808 18.70 -18.75 42.85
CA PHE A 808 18.74 -18.44 41.44
C PHE A 808 20.01 -17.68 41.14
N ASP A 809 20.85 -18.25 40.30
CA ASP A 809 22.17 -17.73 39.95
C ASP A 809 22.19 -16.77 38.76
N GLY A 810 21.00 -16.43 38.22
CA GLY A 810 20.84 -15.61 37.01
C GLY A 810 20.73 -16.43 35.73
N ARG A 811 21.02 -17.73 35.74
CA ARG A 811 21.13 -18.60 34.56
C ARG A 811 20.20 -19.79 34.59
N SER A 812 20.04 -20.45 35.72
CA SER A 812 19.45 -21.79 35.80
C SER A 812 18.36 -21.87 36.84
N LEU A 813 17.33 -22.63 36.52
CA LEU A 813 16.30 -23.05 37.45
C LEU A 813 16.56 -24.43 38.05
N GLU A 814 17.82 -24.87 38.17
CA GLU A 814 18.21 -26.17 38.68
C GLU A 814 17.70 -26.42 40.12
N LYS A 815 17.74 -25.40 40.98
CA LYS A 815 17.24 -25.45 42.37
C LYS A 815 15.75 -25.31 42.50
N TRP A 816 15.04 -25.30 41.39
CA TRP A 816 13.58 -25.13 41.30
C TRP A 816 12.92 -26.36 40.68
N GLN A 817 11.67 -26.63 41.10
CA GLN A 817 10.81 -27.68 40.57
C GLN A 817 9.43 -27.11 40.20
N GLY A 818 8.65 -27.86 39.41
CA GLY A 818 7.35 -27.44 38.91
C GLY A 818 7.39 -27.23 37.39
N ASN A 819 6.52 -26.40 36.86
CA ASN A 819 6.46 -26.15 35.43
C ASN A 819 7.49 -25.13 35.02
N LYS A 820 8.71 -25.54 34.78
CA LYS A 820 9.84 -24.66 34.39
C LYS A 820 9.70 -24.09 32.99
N THR A 821 8.87 -24.67 32.12
CA THR A 821 8.70 -24.21 30.73
C THR A 821 7.90 -22.93 30.60
N ASN A 822 7.11 -22.55 31.62
CA ASN A 822 6.43 -21.25 31.70
C ASN A 822 7.34 -20.11 32.19
N TYR A 823 8.55 -20.42 32.54
CA TYR A 823 9.50 -19.46 33.08
C TYR A 823 10.76 -19.47 32.24
N THR A 824 11.22 -18.30 31.89
CA THR A 824 12.53 -18.10 31.25
C THR A 824 13.43 -17.28 32.16
N THR A 825 14.71 -17.24 31.85
CA THR A 825 15.69 -16.40 32.51
C THR A 825 16.20 -15.36 31.54
N GLU A 826 16.17 -14.11 31.91
CA GLU A 826 16.67 -13.02 31.07
C GLU A 826 17.26 -11.93 31.94
N ASN A 827 18.47 -11.46 31.60
CA ASN A 827 19.18 -10.40 32.34
C ASN A 827 19.31 -10.66 33.86
N GLY A 828 19.39 -11.92 34.29
CA GLY A 828 19.50 -12.31 35.70
C GLY A 828 18.16 -12.31 36.44
N GLU A 829 17.04 -12.24 35.74
CA GLU A 829 15.68 -12.29 36.29
C GLU A 829 14.92 -13.56 35.84
N ILE A 830 13.97 -14.02 36.65
CA ILE A 830 13.03 -15.07 36.26
C ILE A 830 11.77 -14.42 35.71
N ILE A 831 11.49 -14.63 34.42
CA ILE A 831 10.35 -14.06 33.72
C ILE A 831 9.28 -15.13 33.52
N VAL A 832 8.02 -14.79 33.84
CA VAL A 832 6.86 -15.65 33.58
C VAL A 832 6.30 -15.37 32.20
N THR A 833 6.19 -16.40 31.37
CA THR A 833 5.65 -16.30 30.01
C THR A 833 4.39 -17.15 29.89
N ALA A 834 3.23 -16.54 30.04
CA ALA A 834 1.94 -17.25 30.01
C ALA A 834 1.61 -17.90 28.62
N ALA A 835 2.32 -17.51 27.58
CA ALA A 835 2.05 -17.98 26.20
C ALA A 835 2.58 -19.40 25.90
N TRP A 836 3.45 -19.98 26.73
CA TRP A 836 4.09 -21.25 26.43
C TRP A 836 3.37 -22.49 27.00
N GLY A 837 2.13 -22.36 27.36
CA GLY A 837 1.19 -23.47 27.55
C GLY A 837 1.45 -24.31 28.81
N GLY A 838 0.68 -24.09 29.82
CA GLY A 838 0.63 -24.86 31.02
C GLY A 838 0.36 -24.00 32.25
N SER A 839 -0.48 -24.46 33.13
CA SER A 839 -0.66 -23.87 34.45
C SER A 839 0.30 -24.56 35.43
N GLY A 840 1.10 -23.80 36.14
CA GLY A 840 1.95 -24.36 37.17
C GLY A 840 2.86 -23.31 37.81
N ASN A 841 3.15 -23.52 39.07
CA ASN A 841 4.04 -22.63 39.82
C ASN A 841 5.46 -23.21 39.87
N LEU A 842 6.45 -22.38 40.10
CA LEU A 842 7.78 -22.79 40.51
C LEU A 842 7.83 -22.94 42.04
N TYR A 843 8.51 -23.96 42.46
CA TYR A 843 8.79 -24.24 43.87
C TYR A 843 10.28 -24.54 44.03
N THR A 844 10.89 -24.15 45.14
CA THR A 844 12.25 -24.58 45.45
C THR A 844 12.31 -26.10 45.67
N ASN A 845 13.39 -26.74 45.21
CA ASN A 845 13.60 -28.20 45.44
C ASN A 845 13.70 -28.54 46.90
N LYS A 846 14.21 -27.61 47.70
CA LYS A 846 14.41 -27.74 49.18
C LYS A 846 13.38 -26.88 49.87
N LYS A 847 12.84 -27.38 51.01
CA LYS A 847 11.98 -26.59 51.86
C LYS A 847 12.81 -25.72 52.75
N TYR A 848 12.51 -24.43 52.72
CA TYR A 848 13.10 -23.45 53.66
C TYR A 848 12.09 -23.11 54.71
N ARG A 849 12.51 -23.00 55.97
CA ARG A 849 11.68 -22.65 57.11
C ARG A 849 11.73 -21.16 57.42
#